data_aa0c93d7fc8af39c3480d16f55314945
#
_entry.id   aa0c93d7fc8af39c3480d16f55314945
#
_cell.length_a   1.000
_cell.length_b   1.000
_cell.length_c   1.000
_cell.angle_alpha   90.00
_cell.angle_beta   90.00
_cell.angle_gamma   90.00
#
_symmetry.space_group_name_H-M   'P 1'
#
loop_
_entity.id
_entity.type
_entity.pdbx_description
1 polymer ?
#
loop_
_entity_poly.entity_id
_entity_poly.type
_entity_poly.pdbx_seq_one_letter_code
_entity_poly.pdbx_strand_id
1 'polypeptide(L)'
;MKLAERLAALAAGVDQGTYQPALFSLADAWDRRKVEALVVAGEVREVHDRYVDQLAELCATRSPKQKLRGEALDEAVRAALGDGPPEERGTWVHYPWSGRLVHVLGEADYRELRFSRNRYKITPDEQAALRDKRIGVVGLSVGQASAVTLALEGVGGLLRLADFDELALSNMNRLRAGVHEIGVHKCVIAARAIAEIDPFLRVEVSRTGVTEENVEAFLTEGGKLDLLIEECDDLYTKVFLRERARAHGIPVLMETNDRGMLDVERFDREPDRPVLHSLLRGLSAAELKGLTQAQKVAIVLRILGPDALKGRLGASLLEVEETTTSWPQLASGTMLGGAVSTDAARRVLLGELTRSGRYFVDLDAIVKDGREAEVQVDAALEEAFVRKPLPSPEAPPLARPADKRTVTREDVRRLVGFGVLAPSGGNAQPWRFVAKGGRVRCKVSPDGGRTLNDFQHAASFVALGAAVENMVLAAPAMGLSAEVALAPDAKDPLAACDVVFRVDDASYAVDPLCAVLGARCTNRKLGTGAPLSERAAAGLVEAAEARGGKLLLATDRAAVAEVGEILGQADRMMFLSRKHNEEMGAELRWTEEEILRTRDGLDVLTLDVAASDLAAVRLATTWKAVEFTAKMGGGGALVKSARRALGSSSAVGLVVFPGTASHSYFEGGRALERVWLEATARGIAIQPWSAMLYLFARLERGAGKGLEPKVRDRLGELRQRFLRVFDVPAGHAEILLFRLSKADPPTARSLRKPVEDVLSFG
;
A
#
# COMPACT_ATOMS: atom_id res chain seq x y z
N MET A 1 4.75 69.13 5.08
CA MET A 1 5.72 68.06 4.75
C MET A 1 5.56 67.69 3.30
N LYS A 2 6.63 67.80 2.49
CA LYS A 2 6.59 67.42 1.07
C LYS A 2 6.33 65.91 0.90
N LEU A 3 5.82 65.48 -0.24
CA LEU A 3 5.53 64.07 -0.50
C LEU A 3 6.75 63.18 -0.23
N ALA A 4 7.94 63.58 -0.66
CA ALA A 4 9.18 62.85 -0.42
C ALA A 4 9.49 62.65 1.08
N GLU A 5 9.25 63.67 1.92
CA GLU A 5 9.44 63.57 3.39
C GLU A 5 8.45 62.62 4.04
N ARG A 6 7.20 62.60 3.53
CA ARG A 6 6.17 61.65 3.97
C ARG A 6 6.52 60.21 3.60
N LEU A 7 6.98 60.00 2.37
CA LEU A 7 7.41 58.69 1.91
C LEU A 7 8.63 58.18 2.69
N ALA A 8 9.62 59.05 2.93
CA ALA A 8 10.79 58.71 3.73
C ALA A 8 10.42 58.33 5.19
N ALA A 9 9.49 59.06 5.82
CA ALA A 9 9.01 58.74 7.17
C ALA A 9 8.27 57.41 7.22
N LEU A 10 7.45 57.08 6.21
CA LEU A 10 6.79 55.78 6.10
C LEU A 10 7.79 54.65 5.87
N ALA A 11 8.78 54.85 5.02
CA ALA A 11 9.84 53.89 4.75
C ALA A 11 10.68 53.57 6.00
N ALA A 12 10.98 54.58 6.83
CA ALA A 12 11.70 54.38 8.08
C ALA A 12 10.92 53.58 9.14
N GLY A 13 9.60 53.50 9.03
CA GLY A 13 8.75 52.73 9.92
C GLY A 13 8.53 51.26 9.51
N VAL A 14 9.13 50.83 8.37
CA VAL A 14 8.98 49.43 7.91
C VAL A 14 9.79 48.50 8.81
N ASP A 15 9.13 47.50 9.37
CA ASP A 15 9.81 46.44 10.16
C ASP A 15 10.66 45.55 9.25
N GLN A 16 11.97 45.63 9.42
CA GLN A 16 12.94 44.82 8.68
C GLN A 16 13.49 43.64 9.48
N GLY A 17 13.07 43.49 10.74
CA GLY A 17 13.74 42.59 11.69
C GLY A 17 12.91 41.47 12.25
N THR A 18 11.64 41.72 12.46
CA THR A 18 10.75 40.74 13.09
C THR A 18 10.41 39.59 12.12
N TYR A 19 10.51 38.36 12.61
CA TYR A 19 10.24 37.14 11.81
C TYR A 19 9.44 36.13 12.60
N GLN A 20 9.21 36.31 13.89
CA GLN A 20 8.42 35.39 14.70
C GLN A 20 6.97 35.86 14.76
N PRO A 21 6.00 34.99 14.40
CA PRO A 21 4.59 35.31 14.58
C PRO A 21 4.23 35.26 16.07
N ALA A 22 3.20 35.99 16.46
CA ALA A 22 2.61 35.89 17.80
C ALA A 22 1.36 35.02 17.74
N LEU A 23 1.29 34.02 18.63
CA LEU A 23 0.20 33.05 18.71
C LEU A 23 -0.70 33.38 19.91
N PHE A 24 -2.02 33.40 19.71
CA PHE A 24 -3.00 33.73 20.73
C PHE A 24 -4.15 32.73 20.76
N SER A 25 -4.69 32.49 21.95
CA SER A 25 -5.95 31.78 22.17
C SER A 25 -6.99 32.75 22.72
N LEU A 26 -8.06 33.05 21.98
CA LEU A 26 -9.09 33.96 22.47
C LEU A 26 -9.97 33.35 23.56
N ALA A 27 -9.84 32.06 23.87
CA ALA A 27 -10.36 31.48 25.10
C ALA A 27 -9.63 31.98 26.36
N ASP A 28 -8.36 32.38 26.22
CA ASP A 28 -7.57 32.97 27.27
C ASP A 28 -7.83 34.49 27.37
N ALA A 29 -8.22 34.95 28.56
CA ALA A 29 -8.56 36.37 28.78
C ALA A 29 -7.37 37.31 28.63
N TRP A 30 -6.14 36.82 28.83
CA TRP A 30 -4.92 37.64 28.68
C TRP A 30 -4.57 37.80 27.22
N ASP A 31 -4.65 36.74 26.44
CA ASP A 31 -4.40 36.79 25.00
C ASP A 31 -5.46 37.60 24.27
N ARG A 32 -6.73 37.50 24.68
CA ARG A 32 -7.81 38.36 24.18
C ARG A 32 -7.49 39.84 24.33
N ARG A 33 -7.06 40.26 25.53
CA ARG A 33 -6.65 41.66 25.78
C ARG A 33 -5.46 42.08 24.94
N LYS A 34 -4.50 41.20 24.67
CA LYS A 34 -3.37 41.49 23.79
C LYS A 34 -3.83 41.74 22.36
N VAL A 35 -4.69 40.87 21.84
CA VAL A 35 -5.25 41.05 20.49
C VAL A 35 -6.05 42.34 20.40
N GLU A 36 -6.88 42.65 21.41
CA GLU A 36 -7.60 43.92 21.48
C GLU A 36 -6.65 45.12 21.44
N ALA A 37 -5.54 45.04 22.20
CA ALA A 37 -4.52 46.09 22.18
C ALA A 37 -3.85 46.29 20.82
N LEU A 38 -3.53 45.17 20.12
CA LEU A 38 -2.98 45.21 18.75
C LEU A 38 -3.95 45.85 17.75
N VAL A 39 -5.25 45.54 17.88
CA VAL A 39 -6.29 46.13 17.04
C VAL A 39 -6.41 47.65 17.31
N VAL A 40 -6.46 48.07 18.58
CA VAL A 40 -6.56 49.47 18.97
C VAL A 40 -5.30 50.26 18.54
N ALA A 41 -4.13 49.64 18.63
CA ALA A 41 -2.88 50.25 18.17
C ALA A 41 -2.75 50.36 16.63
N GLY A 42 -3.66 49.74 15.87
CA GLY A 42 -3.59 49.69 14.41
C GLY A 42 -2.50 48.77 13.86
N GLU A 43 -1.97 47.88 14.70
CA GLU A 43 -1.00 46.86 14.31
C GLU A 43 -1.64 45.72 13.51
N VAL A 44 -2.95 45.46 13.70
CA VAL A 44 -3.75 44.56 12.88
C VAL A 44 -4.34 45.35 11.72
N ARG A 45 -3.94 45.00 10.49
CA ARG A 45 -4.39 45.67 9.23
C ARG A 45 -5.37 44.83 8.45
N GLU A 46 -5.23 43.50 8.52
CA GLU A 46 -6.07 42.51 7.83
C GLU A 46 -6.40 41.35 8.77
N VAL A 47 -7.64 40.87 8.69
CA VAL A 47 -8.07 39.68 9.46
C VAL A 47 -8.54 38.63 8.49
N HIS A 48 -8.03 37.40 8.63
CA HIS A 48 -8.41 36.23 7.85
C HIS A 48 -8.89 35.13 8.79
N ASP A 49 -10.20 35.01 8.94
CA ASP A 49 -10.79 33.90 9.67
C ASP A 49 -11.00 32.69 8.74
N ARG A 50 -10.22 31.65 8.96
CA ARG A 50 -10.24 30.41 8.16
C ARG A 50 -10.43 29.16 9.02
N TYR A 51 -10.76 29.33 10.27
CA TYR A 51 -10.87 28.22 11.21
C TYR A 51 -11.96 27.20 10.83
N VAL A 52 -13.16 27.69 10.54
CA VAL A 52 -14.31 26.82 10.21
C VAL A 52 -14.10 26.10 8.89
N ASP A 53 -13.52 26.78 7.88
CA ASP A 53 -13.17 26.18 6.58
C ASP A 53 -12.16 25.04 6.77
N GLN A 54 -11.12 25.26 7.56
CA GLN A 54 -10.10 24.25 7.87
C GLN A 54 -10.69 23.09 8.70
N LEU A 55 -11.59 23.37 9.65
CA LEU A 55 -12.26 22.34 10.43
C LEU A 55 -13.13 21.44 9.54
N ALA A 56 -13.84 22.02 8.57
CA ALA A 56 -14.61 21.27 7.59
C ALA A 56 -13.72 20.34 6.75
N GLU A 57 -12.58 20.85 6.28
CA GLU A 57 -11.60 20.05 5.56
C GLU A 57 -11.01 18.93 6.44
N LEU A 58 -10.75 19.21 7.71
CA LEU A 58 -10.26 18.20 8.67
C LEU A 58 -11.30 17.10 8.90
N CYS A 59 -12.57 17.45 9.12
CA CYS A 59 -13.66 16.48 9.27
C CYS A 59 -13.77 15.56 8.05
N ALA A 60 -13.72 16.11 6.85
CA ALA A 60 -13.73 15.36 5.61
C ALA A 60 -12.49 14.45 5.48
N THR A 61 -11.31 14.95 5.87
CA THR A 61 -10.03 14.24 5.82
C THR A 61 -9.99 13.06 6.81
N ARG A 62 -10.56 13.22 8.01
CA ARG A 62 -10.69 12.16 9.02
C ARG A 62 -11.71 11.09 8.63
N SER A 63 -12.64 11.41 7.72
CA SER A 63 -13.73 10.53 7.30
C SER A 63 -13.73 10.22 5.80
N PRO A 64 -12.62 9.74 5.20
CA PRO A 64 -12.49 9.59 3.74
C PRO A 64 -13.47 8.61 3.12
N LYS A 65 -13.96 7.64 3.92
CA LYS A 65 -14.95 6.65 3.47
C LYS A 65 -16.37 7.21 3.36
N GLN A 66 -16.69 8.18 4.20
CA GLN A 66 -18.04 8.77 4.27
C GLN A 66 -18.24 9.82 3.19
N LYS A 67 -17.15 10.37 2.62
CA LYS A 67 -17.18 11.43 1.61
C LYS A 67 -18.11 12.58 2.01
N LEU A 68 -17.95 13.06 3.25
CA LEU A 68 -18.79 14.09 3.85
C LEU A 68 -18.94 15.30 2.90
N ARG A 69 -20.17 15.71 2.63
CA ARG A 69 -20.53 16.88 1.80
C ARG A 69 -21.88 17.44 2.24
N GLY A 70 -22.12 18.73 1.96
CA GLY A 70 -23.40 19.39 2.28
C GLY A 70 -23.78 19.19 3.74
N GLU A 71 -25.05 18.90 4.02
CA GLU A 71 -25.60 18.80 5.37
C GLU A 71 -24.84 17.83 6.30
N ALA A 72 -24.37 16.67 5.79
CA ALA A 72 -23.58 15.73 6.57
C ALA A 72 -22.20 16.31 6.99
N LEU A 73 -21.58 17.14 6.16
CA LEU A 73 -20.36 17.86 6.51
C LEU A 73 -20.65 18.94 7.55
N ASP A 74 -21.73 19.71 7.35
CA ASP A 74 -22.14 20.78 8.27
C ASP A 74 -22.48 20.22 9.66
N GLU A 75 -23.08 19.03 9.73
CA GLU A 75 -23.35 18.34 10.99
C GLU A 75 -22.04 17.89 11.67
N ALA A 76 -21.11 17.33 10.92
CA ALA A 76 -19.78 16.93 11.45
C ALA A 76 -19.00 18.15 11.98
N VAL A 77 -19.07 19.28 11.29
CA VAL A 77 -18.44 20.54 11.71
C VAL A 77 -19.10 21.06 12.99
N ARG A 78 -20.43 21.10 13.06
CA ARG A 78 -21.16 21.48 14.28
C ARG A 78 -20.79 20.60 15.48
N ALA A 79 -20.72 19.30 15.27
CA ALA A 79 -20.31 18.34 16.30
C ALA A 79 -18.85 18.57 16.78
N ALA A 80 -17.95 18.92 15.86
CA ALA A 80 -16.54 19.20 16.19
C ALA A 80 -16.35 20.57 16.87
N LEU A 81 -17.16 21.57 16.52
CA LEU A 81 -17.17 22.88 17.19
C LEU A 81 -17.66 22.77 18.63
N GLY A 82 -18.66 21.93 18.90
CA GLY A 82 -19.31 21.86 20.21
C GLY A 82 -20.02 23.16 20.63
N ASP A 83 -20.28 23.29 21.92
CA ASP A 83 -20.99 24.43 22.50
C ASP A 83 -20.03 25.58 22.84
N GLY A 84 -19.76 26.46 21.93
CA GLY A 84 -18.90 27.63 22.17
C GLY A 84 -18.63 28.43 20.91
N PRO A 85 -18.26 29.70 21.06
CA PRO A 85 -18.02 30.54 19.92
C PRO A 85 -16.78 30.06 19.13
N PRO A 86 -16.87 29.99 17.80
CA PRO A 86 -15.75 29.51 16.95
C PRO A 86 -14.47 30.31 17.15
N GLU A 87 -14.57 31.62 17.41
CA GLU A 87 -13.42 32.52 17.61
C GLU A 87 -12.58 32.19 18.85
N GLU A 88 -13.13 31.45 19.82
CA GLU A 88 -12.42 31.00 21.02
C GLU A 88 -11.70 29.65 20.78
N ARG A 89 -11.91 29.01 19.63
CA ARG A 89 -11.26 27.76 19.24
C ARG A 89 -10.00 28.03 18.41
N GLY A 90 -9.19 27.00 18.22
CA GLY A 90 -7.99 27.09 17.38
C GLY A 90 -6.96 28.10 17.88
N THR A 91 -6.26 28.72 16.96
CA THR A 91 -5.16 29.67 17.22
C THR A 91 -5.27 30.89 16.31
N TRP A 92 -5.15 32.07 16.90
CA TRP A 92 -4.99 33.33 16.19
C TRP A 92 -3.53 33.66 16.03
N VAL A 93 -3.08 33.85 14.80
CA VAL A 93 -1.69 34.10 14.44
C VAL A 93 -1.55 35.52 13.94
N HIS A 94 -0.80 36.36 14.67
CA HIS A 94 -0.44 37.71 14.23
C HIS A 94 0.94 37.70 13.60
N TYR A 95 1.04 38.25 12.38
CA TYR A 95 2.29 38.47 11.66
C TYR A 95 2.67 39.93 11.71
N PRO A 96 3.57 40.39 12.61
CA PRO A 96 3.88 41.82 12.82
C PRO A 96 4.38 42.53 11.55
N TRP A 97 5.18 41.84 10.73
CA TRP A 97 5.76 42.42 9.50
C TRP A 97 4.71 42.75 8.44
N SER A 98 3.57 42.11 8.45
CA SER A 98 2.48 42.38 7.48
C SER A 98 1.24 42.98 8.12
N GLY A 99 1.11 42.92 9.45
CA GLY A 99 -0.10 43.31 10.17
C GLY A 99 -1.30 42.39 9.93
N ARG A 100 -1.06 41.18 9.51
CA ARG A 100 -2.14 40.14 9.33
C ARG A 100 -2.42 39.41 10.62
N LEU A 101 -3.69 39.24 10.92
CA LEU A 101 -4.19 38.36 11.96
C LEU A 101 -4.99 37.22 11.33
N VAL A 102 -4.54 36.00 11.51
CA VAL A 102 -5.12 34.81 10.83
C VAL A 102 -5.60 33.81 11.85
N HIS A 103 -6.86 33.37 11.74
CA HIS A 103 -7.46 32.35 12.57
C HIS A 103 -7.33 30.98 11.90
N VAL A 104 -6.67 30.04 12.59
CA VAL A 104 -6.37 28.70 12.08
C VAL A 104 -6.68 27.62 13.12
N LEU A 105 -6.67 26.37 12.71
CA LEU A 105 -6.74 25.23 13.63
C LEU A 105 -5.65 25.30 14.70
N GLY A 106 -5.88 24.66 15.83
CA GLY A 106 -4.83 24.44 16.82
C GLY A 106 -3.70 23.56 16.25
N GLU A 107 -2.49 23.67 16.82
CA GLU A 107 -1.26 23.07 16.29
C GLU A 107 -1.40 21.62 15.85
N ALA A 108 -2.02 20.76 16.69
CA ALA A 108 -2.15 19.34 16.38
C ALA A 108 -3.04 19.07 15.16
N ASP A 109 -4.21 19.69 15.11
CA ASP A 109 -5.17 19.57 14.01
C ASP A 109 -4.67 20.25 12.74
N TYR A 110 -3.98 21.39 12.87
CA TYR A 110 -3.33 22.08 11.76
C TYR A 110 -2.31 21.17 11.07
N ARG A 111 -1.43 20.55 11.85
CA ARG A 111 -0.41 19.63 11.32
C ARG A 111 -1.02 18.36 10.73
N GLU A 112 -2.02 17.76 11.38
CA GLU A 112 -2.72 16.59 10.85
C GLU A 112 -3.31 16.88 9.48
N LEU A 113 -4.00 18.00 9.32
CA LEU A 113 -4.61 18.40 8.06
C LEU A 113 -3.53 18.72 7.01
N ARG A 114 -2.57 19.56 7.36
CA ARG A 114 -1.51 20.02 6.44
C ARG A 114 -0.68 18.87 5.87
N PHE A 115 -0.36 17.86 6.69
CA PHE A 115 0.40 16.69 6.26
C PHE A 115 -0.46 15.52 5.79
N SER A 116 -1.76 15.70 5.66
CA SER A 116 -2.66 14.64 5.19
C SER A 116 -2.28 14.10 3.80
N ARG A 117 -1.69 14.95 2.93
CA ARG A 117 -1.22 14.59 1.59
C ARG A 117 0.16 13.92 1.59
N ASN A 118 0.90 13.99 2.70
CA ASN A 118 2.17 13.27 2.85
C ASN A 118 1.95 11.76 3.04
N ARG A 119 0.78 11.34 3.50
CA ARG A 119 0.46 9.92 3.76
C ARG A 119 0.83 9.05 2.56
N TYR A 120 1.39 7.87 2.83
CA TYR A 120 1.96 6.93 1.85
C TYR A 120 3.26 7.40 1.17
N LYS A 121 3.74 8.61 1.42
CA LYS A 121 5.10 9.06 1.10
C LYS A 121 5.95 9.16 2.36
N ILE A 122 5.36 9.68 3.42
CA ILE A 122 5.91 9.74 4.78
C ILE A 122 4.84 9.12 5.69
N THR A 123 5.21 8.13 6.50
CA THR A 123 4.28 7.52 7.46
C THR A 123 4.04 8.44 8.65
N PRO A 124 2.94 8.28 9.42
CA PRO A 124 2.72 9.06 10.62
C PRO A 124 3.86 8.97 11.65
N ASP A 125 4.45 7.77 11.82
CA ASP A 125 5.57 7.55 12.74
C ASP A 125 6.84 8.26 12.27
N GLU A 126 7.13 8.22 10.97
CA GLU A 126 8.23 8.97 10.36
C GLU A 126 8.02 10.48 10.48
N GLN A 127 6.79 10.98 10.23
CA GLN A 127 6.47 12.39 10.38
C GLN A 127 6.65 12.85 11.85
N ALA A 128 6.27 12.02 12.81
CA ALA A 128 6.50 12.28 14.23
C ALA A 128 8.00 12.30 14.58
N ALA A 129 8.77 11.32 14.07
CA ALA A 129 10.22 11.28 14.29
C ALA A 129 10.95 12.47 13.67
N LEU A 130 10.51 12.95 12.51
CA LEU A 130 11.07 14.14 11.86
C LEU A 130 10.77 15.42 12.64
N ARG A 131 9.65 15.51 13.34
CA ARG A 131 9.26 16.66 14.17
C ARG A 131 10.25 16.95 15.30
N ASP A 132 10.95 15.94 15.79
CA ASP A 132 11.91 16.09 16.88
C ASP A 132 13.30 16.50 16.40
N LYS A 133 13.51 16.63 15.08
CA LYS A 133 14.80 16.91 14.47
C LYS A 133 15.12 18.40 14.45
N ARG A 134 16.41 18.70 14.62
CA ARG A 134 16.99 20.05 14.57
C ARG A 134 17.88 20.15 13.34
N ILE A 135 17.56 21.07 12.44
CA ILE A 135 18.27 21.21 11.17
C ILE A 135 18.85 22.63 11.07
N GLY A 136 20.15 22.72 10.78
CA GLY A 136 20.81 23.97 10.45
C GLY A 136 20.84 24.17 8.94
N VAL A 137 20.57 25.41 8.47
CA VAL A 137 20.75 25.81 7.06
C VAL A 137 21.61 27.06 7.03
N VAL A 138 22.76 27.00 6.37
CA VAL A 138 23.74 28.08 6.28
C VAL A 138 23.94 28.47 4.83
N GLY A 139 23.78 29.79 4.51
CA GLY A 139 23.80 30.30 3.16
C GLY A 139 22.42 30.25 2.50
N LEU A 140 21.67 31.34 2.55
CA LEU A 140 20.25 31.39 2.16
C LEU A 140 20.01 31.97 0.75
N SER A 141 21.04 32.09 -0.03
CA SER A 141 20.89 32.42 -1.47
C SER A 141 20.34 31.23 -2.24
N VAL A 142 20.80 30.02 -1.92
CA VAL A 142 20.32 28.71 -2.41
C VAL A 142 19.54 28.02 -1.31
N GLY A 143 20.05 27.98 -0.09
CA GLY A 143 19.47 27.28 1.05
C GLY A 143 18.08 27.76 1.48
N GLN A 144 17.60 28.94 1.01
CA GLN A 144 16.19 29.32 1.20
C GLN A 144 15.26 28.30 0.60
N ALA A 145 15.55 27.79 -0.59
CA ALA A 145 14.73 26.77 -1.25
C ALA A 145 14.69 25.48 -0.41
N SER A 146 15.83 25.07 0.15
CA SER A 146 15.93 23.93 1.07
C SER A 146 15.12 24.17 2.35
N ALA A 147 15.31 25.32 3.03
CA ALA A 147 14.63 25.64 4.29
C ALA A 147 13.10 25.71 4.14
N VAL A 148 12.61 26.34 3.06
CA VAL A 148 11.18 26.43 2.78
C VAL A 148 10.60 25.05 2.41
N THR A 149 11.33 24.24 1.64
CA THR A 149 10.85 22.89 1.26
C THR A 149 10.80 21.94 2.47
N LEU A 150 11.79 22.03 3.37
CA LEU A 150 11.74 21.30 4.66
C LEU A 150 10.48 21.66 5.46
N ALA A 151 10.15 22.95 5.54
CA ALA A 151 8.93 23.40 6.21
C ALA A 151 7.66 22.91 5.52
N LEU A 152 7.60 22.92 4.18
CA LEU A 152 6.47 22.41 3.39
C LEU A 152 6.22 20.92 3.65
N GLU A 153 7.26 20.09 3.71
CA GLU A 153 7.15 18.65 3.98
C GLU A 153 7.05 18.30 5.47
N GLY A 154 7.28 19.28 6.36
CA GLY A 154 7.31 19.06 7.82
C GLY A 154 8.52 18.24 8.26
N VAL A 155 9.67 18.47 7.63
CA VAL A 155 10.96 17.88 7.98
C VAL A 155 11.70 18.81 8.92
N GLY A 156 11.80 18.41 10.18
CA GLY A 156 12.37 19.20 11.28
C GLY A 156 11.33 19.88 12.16
N GLY A 157 11.60 19.94 13.45
CA GLY A 157 10.83 20.70 14.45
C GLY A 157 11.51 22.00 14.86
N LEU A 158 12.80 22.13 14.54
CA LEU A 158 13.56 23.36 14.68
C LEU A 158 14.42 23.56 13.42
N LEU A 159 14.30 24.73 12.81
CA LEU A 159 15.21 25.19 11.75
C LEU A 159 16.08 26.34 12.29
N ARG A 160 17.41 26.19 12.20
CA ARG A 160 18.38 27.28 12.44
C ARG A 160 18.88 27.80 11.13
N LEU A 161 18.64 29.08 10.86
CA LEU A 161 18.98 29.74 9.61
C LEU A 161 20.10 30.73 9.84
N ALA A 162 21.13 30.70 8.99
CA ALA A 162 22.25 31.65 9.10
C ALA A 162 22.61 32.18 7.73
N ASP A 163 22.62 33.50 7.61
CA ASP A 163 23.10 34.24 6.46
C ASP A 163 23.37 35.71 6.90
N PHE A 164 24.44 36.33 6.43
CA PHE A 164 24.77 37.70 6.75
C PHE A 164 24.33 38.72 5.70
N ASP A 165 23.88 38.27 4.53
CA ASP A 165 23.50 39.10 3.42
C ASP A 165 22.05 39.60 3.51
N GLU A 166 21.85 40.79 2.94
CA GLU A 166 20.55 41.36 2.62
C GLU A 166 20.12 40.98 1.20
N LEU A 167 18.81 41.04 0.94
CA LEU A 167 18.28 40.80 -0.40
C LEU A 167 18.64 41.93 -1.35
N ALA A 168 19.34 41.62 -2.43
CA ALA A 168 19.55 42.51 -3.58
C ALA A 168 18.60 42.13 -4.74
N LEU A 169 18.30 43.09 -5.61
CA LEU A 169 17.44 42.84 -6.78
C LEU A 169 18.01 41.72 -7.68
N SER A 170 19.34 41.64 -7.82
CA SER A 170 20.01 40.58 -8.58
C SER A 170 19.87 39.19 -7.99
N ASN A 171 19.46 39.04 -6.74
CA ASN A 171 19.16 37.73 -6.12
C ASN A 171 17.76 37.22 -6.49
N MET A 172 16.86 38.11 -6.93
CA MET A 172 15.46 37.76 -7.19
C MET A 172 15.27 36.90 -8.45
N ASN A 173 16.33 36.64 -9.20
CA ASN A 173 16.29 35.64 -10.28
C ASN A 173 16.19 34.19 -9.75
N ARG A 174 16.40 33.99 -8.43
CA ARG A 174 16.40 32.67 -7.81
C ARG A 174 15.84 32.61 -6.38
N LEU A 175 15.83 33.70 -5.64
CA LEU A 175 15.23 33.80 -4.30
C LEU A 175 13.73 34.09 -4.41
N ARG A 176 12.93 33.39 -3.61
CA ARG A 176 11.49 33.65 -3.48
C ARG A 176 11.27 34.77 -2.48
N ALA A 177 11.18 35.99 -2.99
CA ALA A 177 10.96 37.18 -2.19
C ALA A 177 10.17 38.23 -3.00
N GLY A 178 9.50 39.13 -2.31
CA GLY A 178 8.83 40.28 -2.93
C GLY A 178 9.79 41.48 -3.13
N VAL A 179 9.52 42.33 -4.12
CA VAL A 179 10.31 43.57 -4.37
C VAL A 179 10.34 44.46 -3.12
N HIS A 180 9.32 44.42 -2.28
CA HIS A 180 9.24 45.19 -1.04
C HIS A 180 10.17 44.67 0.08
N GLU A 181 10.80 43.53 -0.11
CA GLU A 181 11.75 42.92 0.82
C GLU A 181 13.22 43.22 0.47
N ILE A 182 13.49 43.96 -0.61
CA ILE A 182 14.85 44.38 -0.94
C ILE A 182 15.45 45.19 0.23
N GLY A 183 16.66 44.79 0.66
CA GLY A 183 17.33 45.32 1.84
C GLY A 183 17.02 44.62 3.16
N VAL A 184 16.09 43.67 3.18
CA VAL A 184 15.84 42.80 4.34
C VAL A 184 16.84 41.64 4.32
N HIS A 185 17.32 41.21 5.50
CA HIS A 185 18.20 40.03 5.63
C HIS A 185 17.56 38.77 5.05
N LYS A 186 18.32 38.01 4.24
CA LYS A 186 17.84 36.77 3.59
C LYS A 186 17.30 35.75 4.60
N CYS A 187 17.94 35.64 5.76
CA CYS A 187 17.48 34.73 6.82
C CYS A 187 16.14 35.16 7.45
N VAL A 188 15.86 36.48 7.54
CA VAL A 188 14.57 37.03 7.99
C VAL A 188 13.47 36.71 6.97
N ILE A 189 13.75 36.91 5.69
CA ILE A 189 12.82 36.61 4.60
C ILE A 189 12.45 35.11 4.62
N ALA A 190 13.45 34.22 4.72
CA ALA A 190 13.23 32.81 4.81
C ALA A 190 12.40 32.42 6.04
N ALA A 191 12.71 32.99 7.20
CA ALA A 191 11.98 32.73 8.45
C ALA A 191 10.51 33.21 8.37
N ARG A 192 10.25 34.38 7.77
CA ARG A 192 8.89 34.88 7.51
C ARG A 192 8.11 33.96 6.59
N ALA A 193 8.70 33.51 5.49
CA ALA A 193 8.09 32.58 4.55
C ALA A 193 7.75 31.26 5.22
N ILE A 194 8.62 30.74 6.08
CA ILE A 194 8.39 29.53 6.86
C ILE A 194 7.24 29.73 7.87
N ALA A 195 7.23 30.83 8.60
CA ALA A 195 6.19 31.15 9.58
C ALA A 195 4.80 31.33 8.93
N GLU A 196 4.73 31.83 7.70
CA GLU A 196 3.48 31.96 6.94
C GLU A 196 3.01 30.60 6.37
N ILE A 197 3.89 29.59 6.29
CA ILE A 197 3.56 28.19 5.92
C ILE A 197 3.17 27.40 7.18
N ASP A 198 3.93 27.49 8.26
CA ASP A 198 3.72 26.81 9.52
C ASP A 198 4.06 27.71 10.70
N PRO A 199 3.06 28.40 11.27
CA PRO A 199 3.29 29.33 12.38
C PRO A 199 3.74 28.63 13.67
N PHE A 200 3.63 27.31 13.75
CA PHE A 200 4.02 26.50 14.90
C PHE A 200 5.44 25.94 14.77
N LEU A 201 6.09 26.09 13.59
CA LEU A 201 7.46 25.64 13.39
C LEU A 201 8.44 26.61 14.02
N ARG A 202 9.30 26.10 14.89
CA ARG A 202 10.33 26.92 15.53
C ARG A 202 11.45 27.26 14.54
N VAL A 203 11.72 28.56 14.39
CA VAL A 203 12.80 29.06 13.55
C VAL A 203 13.70 29.97 14.39
N GLU A 204 15.01 29.74 14.33
CA GLU A 204 16.06 30.55 14.94
C GLU A 204 16.92 31.16 13.82
N VAL A 205 17.29 32.41 13.96
CA VAL A 205 17.97 33.19 12.91
C VAL A 205 19.28 33.77 13.42
N SER A 206 20.38 33.56 12.69
CA SER A 206 21.67 34.22 12.86
C SER A 206 21.93 35.15 11.70
N ARG A 207 21.78 36.47 11.91
CA ARG A 207 22.00 37.52 10.89
C ARG A 207 23.46 37.80 10.62
N THR A 208 24.34 37.36 11.48
CA THR A 208 25.79 37.49 11.32
C THR A 208 26.41 36.34 10.53
N GLY A 209 25.55 35.43 10.02
CA GLY A 209 26.02 34.19 9.49
C GLY A 209 26.58 33.26 10.57
N VAL A 210 27.43 32.34 10.19
CA VAL A 210 28.19 31.50 11.12
C VAL A 210 29.66 31.94 11.13
N THR A 211 30.16 32.28 12.32
CA THR A 211 31.50 32.79 12.56
C THR A 211 32.25 31.86 13.54
N GLU A 212 33.55 32.11 13.76
CA GLU A 212 34.34 31.35 14.73
C GLU A 212 33.78 31.49 16.15
N GLU A 213 33.20 32.64 16.50
CA GLU A 213 32.65 32.93 17.82
C GLU A 213 31.30 32.30 18.08
N ASN A 214 30.47 32.09 17.03
CA ASN A 214 29.11 31.60 17.22
C ASN A 214 28.85 30.17 16.72
N VAL A 215 29.82 29.54 16.03
CA VAL A 215 29.63 28.21 15.41
C VAL A 215 29.23 27.14 16.43
N GLU A 216 29.83 27.15 17.60
CA GLU A 216 29.50 26.15 18.64
C GLU A 216 28.05 26.31 19.12
N ALA A 217 27.63 27.53 19.39
CA ALA A 217 26.24 27.82 19.74
C ALA A 217 25.29 27.46 18.58
N PHE A 218 25.64 27.80 17.33
CA PHE A 218 24.85 27.46 16.17
C PHE A 218 24.64 25.94 16.03
N LEU A 219 25.68 25.14 16.28
CA LEU A 219 25.62 23.68 16.15
C LEU A 219 24.97 22.99 17.37
N THR A 220 25.10 23.56 18.58
CA THR A 220 24.78 22.81 19.80
C THR A 220 23.87 23.48 20.82
N GLU A 221 23.60 24.80 20.74
CA GLU A 221 22.80 25.50 21.72
C GLU A 221 21.36 24.96 21.79
N GLY A 222 20.85 24.71 23.00
CA GLY A 222 19.52 24.12 23.22
C GLY A 222 19.37 22.69 22.67
N GLY A 223 20.48 22.09 22.28
CA GLY A 223 20.62 20.72 21.75
C GLY A 223 21.29 20.69 20.39
N LYS A 224 22.11 19.67 20.20
CA LYS A 224 22.89 19.43 18.97
C LYS A 224 21.98 19.33 17.74
N LEU A 225 22.44 19.88 16.61
CA LEU A 225 21.76 19.65 15.32
C LEU A 225 21.83 18.18 14.92
N ASP A 226 20.73 17.68 14.35
CA ASP A 226 20.66 16.36 13.74
C ASP A 226 21.19 16.35 12.30
N LEU A 227 21.20 17.52 11.65
CA LEU A 227 21.65 17.71 10.27
C LEU A 227 22.07 19.15 10.02
N LEU A 228 23.12 19.34 9.23
CA LEU A 228 23.53 20.63 8.68
C LEU A 228 23.39 20.62 7.15
N ILE A 229 22.70 21.60 6.58
CA ILE A 229 22.70 21.92 5.15
C ILE A 229 23.58 23.14 4.96
N GLU A 230 24.68 23.00 4.22
CA GLU A 230 25.69 24.01 4.03
C GLU A 230 25.76 24.45 2.56
N GLU A 231 25.31 25.66 2.28
CA GLU A 231 25.18 26.28 0.95
C GLU A 231 26.00 27.56 0.80
N CYS A 232 27.13 27.68 1.56
CA CYS A 232 27.99 28.85 1.50
C CYS A 232 28.83 28.85 0.23
N ASP A 233 29.06 30.07 -0.32
CA ASP A 233 30.00 30.22 -1.44
C ASP A 233 31.46 30.32 -0.96
N ASP A 234 31.73 30.86 0.26
CA ASP A 234 33.06 30.98 0.79
C ASP A 234 33.70 29.63 1.16
N LEU A 235 34.86 29.37 0.55
CA LEU A 235 35.58 28.12 0.72
C LEU A 235 36.04 27.87 2.18
N TYR A 236 36.45 28.94 2.86
CA TYR A 236 36.86 28.83 4.27
C TYR A 236 35.69 28.41 5.15
N THR A 237 34.60 29.11 5.08
CA THR A 237 33.37 28.82 5.85
C THR A 237 32.86 27.40 5.55
N LYS A 238 32.88 27.02 4.27
CA LYS A 238 32.49 25.68 3.81
C LYS A 238 33.30 24.57 4.49
N VAL A 239 34.58 24.69 4.62
CA VAL A 239 35.47 23.72 5.25
C VAL A 239 35.39 23.82 6.78
N PHE A 240 35.41 25.03 7.32
CA PHE A 240 35.32 25.29 8.75
C PHE A 240 34.05 24.64 9.38
N LEU A 241 32.90 24.87 8.74
CA LEU A 241 31.63 24.27 9.21
C LEU A 241 31.68 22.75 9.21
N ARG A 242 32.28 22.13 8.18
CA ARG A 242 32.42 20.66 8.12
C ARG A 242 33.35 20.11 9.19
N GLU A 243 34.46 20.80 9.48
CA GLU A 243 35.37 20.40 10.55
C GLU A 243 34.66 20.43 11.92
N ARG A 244 33.86 21.46 12.18
CA ARG A 244 33.06 21.59 13.42
C ARG A 244 31.91 20.59 13.46
N ALA A 245 31.18 20.40 12.37
CA ALA A 245 30.11 19.43 12.26
C ALA A 245 30.64 18.00 12.47
N ARG A 246 31.80 17.66 11.88
CA ARG A 246 32.47 16.37 12.08
C ARG A 246 32.85 16.16 13.55
N ALA A 247 33.40 17.17 14.22
CA ALA A 247 33.77 17.08 15.63
C ALA A 247 32.57 16.76 16.53
N HIS A 248 31.37 17.20 16.15
CA HIS A 248 30.11 16.91 16.85
C HIS A 248 29.36 15.67 16.30
N GLY A 249 29.88 14.99 15.27
CA GLY A 249 29.19 13.90 14.61
C GLY A 249 27.84 14.33 14.02
N ILE A 250 27.82 15.50 13.37
CA ILE A 250 26.64 16.05 12.67
C ILE A 250 26.80 15.74 11.19
N PRO A 251 25.85 15.04 10.53
CA PRO A 251 25.88 14.85 9.09
C PRO A 251 25.72 16.19 8.35
N VAL A 252 26.40 16.31 7.21
CA VAL A 252 26.37 17.52 6.38
C VAL A 252 25.85 17.19 5.00
N LEU A 253 24.94 18.02 4.50
CA LEU A 253 24.50 18.05 3.10
C LEU A 253 24.99 19.35 2.47
N MET A 254 25.34 19.29 1.20
CA MET A 254 25.57 20.43 0.35
C MET A 254 24.96 20.18 -1.03
N GLU A 255 24.28 21.16 -1.56
CA GLU A 255 23.81 21.14 -2.94
C GLU A 255 24.46 22.29 -3.72
N THR A 256 24.68 22.10 -4.98
CA THR A 256 25.13 23.17 -5.86
C THR A 256 24.15 23.35 -7.02
N ASN A 257 23.89 24.60 -7.40
CA ASN A 257 23.06 24.93 -8.58
C ASN A 257 23.56 24.28 -9.87
N ASP A 258 24.84 23.93 -9.90
CA ASP A 258 25.49 23.41 -11.08
C ASP A 258 25.37 21.89 -11.11
N ARG A 259 24.68 21.39 -12.15
CA ARG A 259 24.46 19.96 -12.37
C ARG A 259 23.70 19.25 -11.25
N GLY A 260 23.02 20.00 -10.37
CA GLY A 260 22.29 19.44 -9.23
C GLY A 260 23.16 18.50 -8.39
N MET A 261 24.42 18.90 -8.10
CA MET A 261 25.32 18.08 -7.31
C MET A 261 24.91 18.10 -5.85
N LEU A 262 24.55 16.92 -5.32
CA LEU A 262 24.34 16.68 -3.91
C LEU A 262 25.56 16.00 -3.30
N ASP A 263 26.14 16.60 -2.27
CA ASP A 263 27.22 16.07 -1.47
C ASP A 263 26.69 15.66 -0.08
N VAL A 264 26.95 14.44 0.35
CA VAL A 264 26.48 13.88 1.61
C VAL A 264 27.67 13.41 2.42
N GLU A 265 27.86 13.97 3.61
CA GLU A 265 28.91 13.56 4.55
C GLU A 265 28.27 13.08 5.87
N ARG A 266 28.36 11.78 6.14
CA ARG A 266 27.76 11.10 7.29
C ARG A 266 28.71 11.02 8.48
N PHE A 267 29.13 12.18 8.99
CA PHE A 267 30.05 12.25 10.14
C PHE A 267 29.47 11.62 11.42
N ASP A 268 28.17 11.44 11.48
CA ASP A 268 27.48 10.68 12.54
C ASP A 268 27.76 9.16 12.48
N ARG A 269 28.17 8.65 11.31
CA ARG A 269 28.45 7.23 11.07
C ARG A 269 29.89 6.97 10.64
N GLU A 270 30.52 7.97 10.03
CA GLU A 270 31.87 7.93 9.50
C GLU A 270 32.69 9.09 10.13
N PRO A 271 32.99 9.07 11.46
CA PRO A 271 33.59 10.21 12.17
C PRO A 271 34.99 10.58 11.69
N ASP A 272 35.74 9.61 11.17
CA ASP A 272 37.10 9.83 10.66
C ASP A 272 37.14 10.20 9.17
N ARG A 273 35.97 10.35 8.54
CA ARG A 273 35.91 10.68 7.11
C ARG A 273 36.56 12.01 6.84
N PRO A 274 37.48 12.09 5.85
CA PRO A 274 38.05 13.36 5.43
C PRO A 274 36.98 14.31 4.87
N VAL A 275 37.01 15.56 5.30
CA VAL A 275 36.12 16.63 4.84
C VAL A 275 36.18 16.75 3.31
N LEU A 276 35.00 17.00 2.68
CA LEU A 276 34.82 17.05 1.22
C LEU A 276 35.46 15.85 0.49
N HIS A 277 35.27 14.65 1.05
CA HIS A 277 35.73 13.37 0.43
C HIS A 277 37.21 13.36 0.03
N SER A 278 38.08 13.98 0.81
CA SER A 278 39.55 14.12 0.54
C SER A 278 39.91 15.08 -0.62
N LEU A 279 38.96 15.81 -1.19
CA LEU A 279 39.24 16.73 -2.30
C LEU A 279 40.16 17.89 -1.91
N LEU A 280 40.25 18.18 -0.60
CA LEU A 280 41.16 19.19 -0.04
C LEU A 280 42.59 18.69 0.06
N ARG A 281 42.89 17.41 -0.14
CA ARG A 281 44.23 16.80 0.03
C ARG A 281 44.85 17.08 1.40
N GLY A 282 44.04 17.09 2.46
CA GLY A 282 44.48 17.28 3.85
C GLY A 282 44.58 18.76 4.30
N LEU A 283 44.25 19.74 3.48
CA LEU A 283 44.18 21.14 3.92
C LEU A 283 43.04 21.35 4.92
N SER A 284 43.34 22.03 6.01
CA SER A 284 42.40 22.47 7.02
C SER A 284 41.79 23.84 6.69
N ALA A 285 40.71 24.20 7.37
CA ALA A 285 40.12 25.53 7.25
C ALA A 285 41.16 26.64 7.57
N ALA A 286 41.98 26.46 8.60
CA ALA A 286 42.98 27.46 8.99
C ALA A 286 44.00 27.72 7.86
N GLU A 287 44.44 26.70 7.14
CA GLU A 287 45.39 26.83 6.03
C GLU A 287 44.73 27.52 4.82
N LEU A 288 43.42 27.43 4.65
CA LEU A 288 42.70 28.11 3.57
C LEU A 288 42.66 29.64 3.72
N LYS A 289 42.78 30.19 4.93
CA LYS A 289 42.84 31.66 5.16
C LYS A 289 44.01 32.34 4.46
N GLY A 290 45.14 31.65 4.37
CA GLY A 290 46.36 32.18 3.77
C GLY A 290 46.47 31.97 2.25
N LEU A 291 45.53 31.30 1.61
CA LEU A 291 45.60 30.98 0.18
C LEU A 291 45.26 32.20 -0.70
N THR A 292 46.03 32.38 -1.78
CA THR A 292 45.70 33.31 -2.85
C THR A 292 44.44 32.87 -3.61
N GLN A 293 43.80 33.80 -4.31
CA GLN A 293 42.62 33.52 -5.12
C GLN A 293 42.89 32.41 -6.14
N ALA A 294 44.02 32.43 -6.81
CA ALA A 294 44.41 31.39 -7.76
C ALA A 294 44.51 29.98 -7.12
N GLN A 295 45.03 29.91 -5.87
CA GLN A 295 45.08 28.62 -5.13
C GLN A 295 43.69 28.16 -4.71
N LYS A 296 42.80 29.08 -4.28
CA LYS A 296 41.39 28.78 -3.97
C LYS A 296 40.63 28.25 -5.18
N VAL A 297 40.82 28.86 -6.35
CA VAL A 297 40.20 28.42 -7.61
C VAL A 297 40.56 26.96 -7.91
N ALA A 298 41.82 26.55 -7.75
CA ALA A 298 42.25 25.17 -7.98
C ALA A 298 41.53 24.16 -7.05
N ILE A 299 41.15 24.57 -5.82
CA ILE A 299 40.38 23.74 -4.88
C ILE A 299 38.93 23.69 -5.31
N VAL A 300 38.32 24.82 -5.63
CA VAL A 300 36.94 24.91 -6.12
C VAL A 300 36.74 24.01 -7.36
N LEU A 301 37.67 24.07 -8.32
CA LEU A 301 37.63 23.22 -9.52
C LEU A 301 37.67 21.71 -9.18
N ARG A 302 38.39 21.30 -8.14
CA ARG A 302 38.37 19.92 -7.66
C ARG A 302 37.04 19.55 -7.03
N ILE A 303 36.43 20.49 -6.27
CA ILE A 303 35.10 20.26 -5.65
C ILE A 303 34.03 20.12 -6.72
N LEU A 304 34.02 20.99 -7.73
CA LEU A 304 33.06 20.94 -8.84
C LEU A 304 33.26 19.73 -9.77
N GLY A 305 34.50 19.27 -9.90
CA GLY A 305 34.86 18.17 -10.78
C GLY A 305 35.13 18.59 -12.24
N PRO A 306 35.80 17.73 -13.05
CA PRO A 306 36.26 18.06 -14.39
C PRO A 306 35.12 18.31 -15.40
N ASP A 307 33.96 17.71 -15.19
CA ASP A 307 32.84 17.90 -16.11
C ASP A 307 32.14 19.25 -15.95
N ALA A 308 32.28 19.90 -14.78
CA ALA A 308 31.78 21.26 -14.56
C ALA A 308 32.53 22.30 -15.42
N LEU A 309 33.72 21.97 -15.88
CA LEU A 309 34.53 22.86 -16.74
C LEU A 309 34.12 22.84 -18.21
N LYS A 310 33.16 22.01 -18.58
CA LYS A 310 32.68 21.91 -19.95
C LYS A 310 31.48 22.83 -20.18
N GLY A 311 31.41 23.42 -21.33
CA GLY A 311 30.26 24.21 -21.75
C GLY A 311 30.12 25.59 -21.06
N ARG A 312 28.89 25.94 -20.72
CA ARG A 312 28.53 27.30 -20.25
C ARG A 312 29.13 27.67 -18.91
N LEU A 313 29.20 26.72 -17.96
CA LEU A 313 29.80 26.97 -16.65
C LEU A 313 31.30 27.25 -16.80
N GLY A 314 32.03 26.41 -17.55
CA GLY A 314 33.45 26.67 -17.83
C GLY A 314 33.72 28.03 -18.46
N ALA A 315 32.87 28.44 -19.42
CA ALA A 315 32.95 29.77 -20.02
C ALA A 315 32.70 30.88 -19.00
N SER A 316 31.69 30.73 -18.13
CA SER A 316 31.38 31.73 -17.10
C SER A 316 32.48 31.91 -16.06
N LEU A 317 33.27 30.86 -15.78
CA LEU A 317 34.42 30.94 -14.89
C LEU A 317 35.51 31.88 -15.38
N LEU A 318 35.65 32.01 -16.69
CA LEU A 318 36.62 32.92 -17.32
C LEU A 318 36.13 34.38 -17.35
N GLU A 319 34.80 34.57 -17.16
CA GLU A 319 34.13 35.86 -17.35
C GLU A 319 33.71 36.52 -16.02
N VAL A 320 33.86 35.81 -14.88
CA VAL A 320 33.61 36.40 -13.55
C VAL A 320 34.62 37.51 -13.29
N GLU A 321 34.14 38.70 -12.87
CA GLU A 321 34.88 39.98 -12.70
C GLU A 321 35.29 40.64 -14.02
N GLU A 322 35.07 40.01 -15.17
CA GLU A 322 35.31 40.61 -16.48
C GLU A 322 34.01 41.12 -17.13
N THR A 323 33.06 40.23 -17.35
CA THR A 323 31.76 40.57 -17.95
C THR A 323 30.58 40.29 -17.03
N THR A 324 30.78 39.49 -15.97
CA THR A 324 29.79 39.19 -14.94
C THR A 324 30.34 39.44 -13.54
N THR A 325 29.49 39.96 -12.63
CA THR A 325 29.90 40.30 -11.25
C THR A 325 29.93 39.13 -10.31
N SER A 326 29.32 38.00 -10.67
CA SER A 326 29.25 36.81 -9.86
C SER A 326 28.90 35.58 -10.70
N TRP A 327 28.91 34.39 -10.07
CA TRP A 327 28.54 33.15 -10.68
C TRP A 327 27.12 33.20 -11.25
N PRO A 328 26.89 32.70 -12.47
CA PRO A 328 25.54 32.55 -13.00
C PRO A 328 24.76 31.49 -12.21
N GLN A 329 23.55 31.82 -11.82
CA GLN A 329 22.63 30.90 -11.11
C GLN A 329 21.24 31.07 -11.70
N LEU A 330 20.51 29.95 -11.79
CA LEU A 330 19.13 29.92 -12.30
C LEU A 330 18.17 29.41 -11.23
N ALA A 331 16.95 29.94 -11.20
CA ALA A 331 15.89 29.51 -10.30
C ALA A 331 15.60 28.02 -10.42
N SER A 332 15.62 27.46 -11.64
CA SER A 332 15.39 26.02 -11.85
C SER A 332 16.41 25.14 -11.11
N GLY A 333 17.69 25.51 -11.12
CA GLY A 333 18.74 24.84 -10.35
C GLY A 333 18.49 24.95 -8.85
N THR A 334 18.25 26.19 -8.35
CA THR A 334 17.99 26.41 -6.93
C THR A 334 16.76 25.68 -6.41
N MET A 335 15.67 25.64 -7.18
CA MET A 335 14.45 24.92 -6.79
C MET A 335 14.67 23.40 -6.81
N LEU A 336 15.39 22.89 -7.81
CA LEU A 336 15.79 21.48 -7.85
C LEU A 336 16.66 21.13 -6.64
N GLY A 337 17.63 21.96 -6.32
CA GLY A 337 18.51 21.80 -5.17
C GLY A 337 17.74 21.72 -3.86
N GLY A 338 16.78 22.63 -3.66
CA GLY A 338 15.89 22.60 -2.50
C GLY A 338 15.09 21.29 -2.39
N ALA A 339 14.62 20.75 -3.51
CA ALA A 339 13.91 19.47 -3.54
C ALA A 339 14.85 18.29 -3.22
N VAL A 340 16.03 18.24 -3.85
CA VAL A 340 17.01 17.15 -3.69
C VAL A 340 17.58 17.13 -2.29
N SER A 341 17.97 18.30 -1.74
CA SER A 341 18.49 18.41 -0.37
C SER A 341 17.45 18.03 0.68
N THR A 342 16.17 18.41 0.48
CA THR A 342 15.07 18.03 1.38
C THR A 342 14.80 16.51 1.35
N ASP A 343 14.76 15.88 0.17
CA ASP A 343 14.61 14.42 0.07
C ASP A 343 15.77 13.69 0.76
N ALA A 344 17.00 14.15 0.50
CA ALA A 344 18.18 13.59 1.16
C ALA A 344 18.17 13.81 2.68
N ALA A 345 17.80 14.99 3.15
CA ALA A 345 17.67 15.30 4.57
C ALA A 345 16.70 14.35 5.27
N ARG A 346 15.51 14.20 4.71
CA ARG A 346 14.49 13.27 5.23
C ARG A 346 15.05 11.85 5.32
N ARG A 347 15.69 11.35 4.27
CA ARG A 347 16.26 9.99 4.22
C ARG A 347 17.45 9.80 5.15
N VAL A 348 18.28 10.83 5.34
CA VAL A 348 19.36 10.83 6.35
C VAL A 348 18.78 10.72 7.75
N LEU A 349 17.80 11.58 8.07
CA LEU A 349 17.18 11.65 9.40
C LEU A 349 16.36 10.41 9.76
N LEU A 350 15.77 9.73 8.76
CA LEU A 350 15.06 8.46 8.92
C LEU A 350 15.98 7.22 8.83
N GLY A 351 17.28 7.41 8.58
CA GLY A 351 18.24 6.30 8.52
C GLY A 351 18.18 5.49 7.22
N GLU A 352 17.56 6.00 6.17
CA GLU A 352 17.47 5.36 4.84
C GLU A 352 18.69 5.63 3.98
N LEU A 353 19.30 6.84 4.09
CA LEU A 353 20.54 7.20 3.42
C LEU A 353 21.69 7.13 4.43
N THR A 354 22.42 6.01 4.43
CA THR A 354 23.37 5.65 5.50
C THR A 354 24.84 5.87 5.18
N ARG A 355 25.19 6.16 3.94
CA ARG A 355 26.57 6.31 3.47
C ARG A 355 26.81 7.73 2.98
N SER A 356 28.05 8.20 3.17
CA SER A 356 28.53 9.40 2.50
C SER A 356 28.70 9.14 1.00
N GLY A 357 28.53 10.20 0.20
CA GLY A 357 28.66 10.09 -1.24
C GLY A 357 28.34 11.38 -1.94
N ARG A 358 28.65 11.42 -3.23
CA ARG A 358 28.38 12.55 -4.10
C ARG A 358 27.47 12.08 -5.24
N TYR A 359 26.40 12.80 -5.48
CA TYR A 359 25.36 12.46 -6.45
C TYR A 359 25.13 13.63 -7.40
N PHE A 360 24.65 13.35 -8.60
CA PHE A 360 24.32 14.38 -9.59
C PHE A 360 22.91 14.17 -10.12
N VAL A 361 22.08 15.22 -10.00
CA VAL A 361 20.74 15.29 -10.60
C VAL A 361 20.79 16.29 -11.75
N ASP A 362 21.66 15.99 -12.72
CA ASP A 362 21.97 16.86 -13.85
C ASP A 362 20.84 16.79 -14.88
N LEU A 363 20.02 17.86 -14.93
CA LEU A 363 18.87 17.93 -15.82
C LEU A 363 19.28 17.89 -17.30
N ASP A 364 20.41 18.49 -17.68
CA ASP A 364 20.91 18.46 -19.05
C ASP A 364 21.39 17.05 -19.48
N ALA A 365 21.79 16.24 -18.49
CA ALA A 365 22.16 14.85 -18.73
C ALA A 365 20.97 13.90 -18.74
N ILE A 366 19.91 14.21 -17.97
CA ILE A 366 18.72 13.36 -17.78
C ILE A 366 17.67 13.67 -18.84
N VAL A 367 17.37 14.96 -19.09
CA VAL A 367 16.32 15.42 -20.00
C VAL A 367 16.98 15.94 -21.29
N LYS A 368 17.20 15.04 -22.23
CA LYS A 368 17.79 15.35 -23.55
C LYS A 368 17.32 14.36 -24.61
N ASP A 369 17.41 14.77 -25.87
CA ASP A 369 17.10 13.93 -27.03
C ASP A 369 17.90 12.60 -27.00
N GLY A 370 17.23 11.49 -27.30
CA GLY A 370 17.80 10.14 -27.25
C GLY A 370 17.91 9.54 -25.84
N ARG A 371 17.25 10.16 -24.84
CA ARG A 371 17.09 9.63 -23.48
C ARG A 371 15.64 9.55 -23.04
N GLU A 372 14.71 9.56 -23.98
CA GLU A 372 13.30 9.36 -23.71
C GLU A 372 13.11 8.00 -23.05
N ALA A 373 12.30 7.97 -22.01
CA ALA A 373 11.92 6.71 -21.38
C ALA A 373 11.01 5.92 -22.30
N GLU A 374 11.28 4.62 -22.46
CA GLU A 374 10.33 3.72 -23.08
C GLU A 374 9.04 3.69 -22.26
N VAL A 375 7.92 3.88 -22.94
CA VAL A 375 6.61 3.72 -22.31
C VAL A 375 6.38 2.23 -22.12
N GLN A 376 6.53 1.77 -20.88
CA GLN A 376 6.23 0.41 -20.51
C GLN A 376 4.77 0.31 -20.08
N VAL A 377 4.03 -0.55 -20.76
CA VAL A 377 2.67 -0.92 -20.36
C VAL A 377 2.69 -2.32 -19.76
N ASP A 378 1.82 -2.58 -18.79
CA ASP A 378 1.60 -3.94 -18.30
C ASP A 378 0.77 -4.71 -19.33
N ALA A 379 1.46 -5.36 -20.27
CA ALA A 379 0.82 -6.07 -21.39
C ALA A 379 -0.20 -7.12 -20.91
N ALA A 380 0.05 -7.77 -19.77
CA ALA A 380 -0.86 -8.75 -19.20
C ALA A 380 -2.16 -8.11 -18.69
N LEU A 381 -2.06 -6.92 -18.08
CA LEU A 381 -3.23 -6.16 -17.63
C LEU A 381 -4.03 -5.61 -18.83
N GLU A 382 -3.35 -5.06 -19.82
CA GLU A 382 -3.98 -4.57 -21.06
C GLU A 382 -4.72 -5.70 -21.80
N GLU A 383 -4.10 -6.87 -21.93
CA GLU A 383 -4.74 -8.04 -22.51
C GLU A 383 -5.99 -8.44 -21.71
N ALA A 384 -5.91 -8.48 -20.38
CA ALA A 384 -7.03 -8.83 -19.51
C ALA A 384 -8.23 -7.89 -19.64
N PHE A 385 -8.01 -6.61 -20.00
CA PHE A 385 -9.09 -5.64 -20.23
C PHE A 385 -9.88 -5.88 -21.51
N VAL A 386 -9.25 -6.43 -22.55
CA VAL A 386 -9.84 -6.50 -23.89
C VAL A 386 -10.13 -7.92 -24.37
N ARG A 387 -9.48 -8.94 -23.79
CA ARG A 387 -9.69 -10.33 -24.21
C ARG A 387 -11.09 -10.82 -23.89
N LYS A 388 -11.57 -11.74 -24.70
CA LYS A 388 -12.84 -12.43 -24.47
C LYS A 388 -12.65 -13.65 -23.57
N PRO A 389 -13.70 -14.06 -22.84
CA PRO A 389 -13.69 -15.33 -22.12
C PRO A 389 -13.39 -16.50 -23.07
N LEU A 390 -12.57 -17.42 -22.60
CA LEU A 390 -12.34 -18.67 -23.31
C LEU A 390 -13.58 -19.59 -23.28
N PRO A 391 -13.73 -20.51 -24.25
CA PRO A 391 -14.80 -21.49 -24.23
C PRO A 391 -14.82 -22.29 -22.92
N SER A 392 -16.02 -22.50 -22.39
CA SER A 392 -16.20 -23.27 -21.15
C SER A 392 -15.77 -24.73 -21.36
N PRO A 393 -15.21 -25.41 -20.33
CA PRO A 393 -14.96 -26.83 -20.40
C PRO A 393 -16.23 -27.60 -20.71
N GLU A 394 -16.15 -28.49 -21.68
CA GLU A 394 -17.26 -29.37 -22.06
C GLU A 394 -17.24 -30.66 -21.24
N ALA A 395 -18.42 -31.13 -20.86
CA ALA A 395 -18.57 -32.44 -20.25
C ALA A 395 -18.46 -33.56 -21.29
N PRO A 396 -17.81 -34.67 -20.96
CA PRO A 396 -17.81 -35.82 -21.83
C PRO A 396 -19.23 -36.28 -22.20
N PRO A 397 -19.46 -36.90 -23.37
CA PRO A 397 -20.78 -37.37 -23.74
C PRO A 397 -21.21 -38.53 -22.83
N LEU A 398 -22.43 -38.46 -22.34
CA LEU A 398 -23.11 -39.55 -21.62
C LEU A 398 -23.77 -40.47 -22.65
N ALA A 399 -23.13 -41.56 -23.04
CA ALA A 399 -23.68 -42.51 -23.99
C ALA A 399 -23.51 -43.94 -23.46
N ARG A 400 -24.59 -44.70 -23.41
CA ARG A 400 -24.60 -46.11 -23.07
C ARG A 400 -24.48 -46.94 -24.35
N PRO A 401 -23.38 -47.68 -24.61
CA PRO A 401 -23.30 -48.60 -25.73
C PRO A 401 -24.30 -49.74 -25.60
N ALA A 402 -24.91 -50.15 -26.71
CA ALA A 402 -25.96 -51.18 -26.74
C ALA A 402 -25.47 -52.59 -26.29
N ASP A 403 -24.19 -52.92 -26.56
CA ASP A 403 -23.60 -54.26 -26.30
C ASP A 403 -22.34 -54.18 -25.45
N LYS A 404 -22.42 -53.54 -24.29
CA LYS A 404 -21.26 -53.37 -23.41
C LYS A 404 -20.99 -54.64 -22.61
N ARG A 405 -19.80 -55.25 -22.75
CA ARG A 405 -19.41 -56.49 -22.00
C ARG A 405 -18.24 -56.28 -21.02
N THR A 406 -17.46 -55.23 -21.20
CA THR A 406 -16.30 -54.93 -20.35
C THR A 406 -16.11 -53.43 -20.21
N VAL A 407 -15.46 -53.00 -19.12
CA VAL A 407 -15.02 -51.59 -18.92
C VAL A 407 -13.79 -51.36 -19.76
N THR A 408 -13.87 -50.44 -20.69
CA THR A 408 -12.78 -50.10 -21.60
C THR A 408 -11.90 -48.94 -21.04
N ARG A 409 -10.69 -48.74 -21.63
CA ARG A 409 -9.87 -47.58 -21.30
C ARG A 409 -10.57 -46.27 -21.62
N GLU A 410 -11.38 -46.24 -22.67
CA GLU A 410 -12.13 -45.06 -23.10
C GLU A 410 -13.24 -44.73 -22.10
N ASP A 411 -13.92 -45.74 -21.51
CA ASP A 411 -14.87 -45.49 -20.44
C ASP A 411 -14.21 -44.84 -19.23
N VAL A 412 -13.03 -45.35 -18.86
CA VAL A 412 -12.26 -44.76 -17.74
C VAL A 412 -11.83 -43.31 -18.07
N ARG A 413 -11.38 -43.03 -19.29
CA ARG A 413 -11.08 -41.65 -19.70
C ARG A 413 -12.29 -40.75 -19.57
N ARG A 414 -13.45 -41.18 -20.03
CA ARG A 414 -14.69 -40.39 -19.96
C ARG A 414 -15.13 -40.18 -18.50
N LEU A 415 -15.04 -41.19 -17.65
CA LEU A 415 -15.36 -41.07 -16.23
C LEU A 415 -14.41 -40.09 -15.53
N VAL A 416 -13.09 -40.19 -15.76
CA VAL A 416 -12.11 -39.23 -15.25
C VAL A 416 -12.36 -37.86 -15.84
N GLY A 417 -12.81 -37.75 -17.10
CA GLY A 417 -13.24 -36.51 -17.73
C GLY A 417 -14.37 -35.80 -16.96
N PHE A 418 -15.32 -36.52 -16.39
CA PHE A 418 -16.29 -35.94 -15.46
C PHE A 418 -15.64 -35.58 -14.12
N GLY A 419 -14.70 -36.40 -13.64
CA GLY A 419 -13.96 -36.13 -12.41
C GLY A 419 -13.21 -34.81 -12.46
N VAL A 420 -12.51 -34.45 -13.56
CA VAL A 420 -11.76 -33.22 -13.69
C VAL A 420 -12.62 -31.97 -13.76
N LEU A 421 -13.94 -32.07 -13.98
CA LEU A 421 -14.86 -30.95 -13.90
C LEU A 421 -15.09 -30.47 -12.46
N ALA A 422 -14.72 -31.25 -11.46
CA ALA A 422 -14.90 -30.94 -10.05
C ALA A 422 -14.20 -29.61 -9.62
N PRO A 423 -14.65 -28.99 -8.53
CA PRO A 423 -13.99 -27.79 -7.98
C PRO A 423 -12.67 -28.13 -7.28
N SER A 424 -11.75 -27.19 -7.27
CA SER A 424 -10.57 -27.23 -6.41
C SER A 424 -10.14 -25.81 -6.01
N GLY A 425 -9.49 -25.66 -4.86
CA GLY A 425 -8.94 -24.39 -4.40
C GLY A 425 -7.99 -23.81 -5.44
N GLY A 426 -8.13 -22.51 -5.79
CA GLY A 426 -7.32 -21.89 -6.82
C GLY A 426 -7.36 -22.57 -8.20
N ASN A 427 -8.33 -23.49 -8.45
CA ASN A 427 -8.34 -24.35 -9.65
C ASN A 427 -7.05 -25.18 -9.81
N ALA A 428 -6.43 -25.57 -8.70
CA ALA A 428 -5.14 -26.27 -8.68
C ALA A 428 -5.21 -27.71 -9.25
N GLN A 429 -6.40 -28.35 -9.21
CA GLN A 429 -6.66 -29.68 -9.71
C GLN A 429 -5.67 -30.72 -9.14
N PRO A 430 -5.64 -30.89 -7.80
CA PRO A 430 -4.59 -31.62 -7.08
C PRO A 430 -4.79 -33.12 -7.08
N TRP A 431 -5.23 -33.73 -8.16
CA TRP A 431 -5.55 -35.15 -8.29
C TRP A 431 -4.69 -35.91 -9.29
N ARG A 432 -4.52 -37.20 -9.03
CA ARG A 432 -3.92 -38.16 -9.94
C ARG A 432 -4.75 -39.43 -9.90
N PHE A 433 -4.98 -40.02 -11.08
CA PHE A 433 -5.74 -41.22 -11.29
C PHE A 433 -4.85 -42.28 -11.93
N VAL A 434 -4.82 -43.50 -11.33
CA VAL A 434 -4.05 -44.62 -11.87
C VAL A 434 -5.02 -45.75 -12.13
N ALA A 435 -5.24 -46.08 -13.41
CA ALA A 435 -6.20 -47.10 -13.82
C ALA A 435 -5.54 -48.43 -14.16
N LYS A 436 -6.18 -49.52 -13.72
CA LYS A 436 -5.85 -50.88 -14.11
C LYS A 436 -7.16 -51.65 -14.37
N GLY A 437 -7.48 -51.87 -15.65
CA GLY A 437 -8.79 -52.36 -16.05
C GLY A 437 -9.88 -51.38 -15.59
N GLY A 438 -10.96 -51.93 -14.98
CA GLY A 438 -12.04 -51.10 -14.40
C GLY A 438 -11.77 -50.50 -13.03
N ARG A 439 -10.58 -50.72 -12.45
CA ARG A 439 -10.19 -50.14 -11.17
C ARG A 439 -9.39 -48.86 -11.38
N VAL A 440 -9.76 -47.77 -10.70
CA VAL A 440 -9.07 -46.49 -10.71
C VAL A 440 -8.66 -46.14 -9.31
N ARG A 441 -7.36 -46.09 -9.04
CA ARG A 441 -6.80 -45.53 -7.80
C ARG A 441 -6.79 -44.02 -7.88
N CYS A 442 -7.43 -43.38 -6.89
CA CYS A 442 -7.57 -41.94 -6.78
C CYS A 442 -6.67 -41.41 -5.65
N LYS A 443 -5.78 -40.50 -5.97
CA LYS A 443 -4.84 -39.91 -4.99
C LYS A 443 -4.59 -38.45 -5.20
N VAL A 444 -4.18 -37.74 -4.14
CA VAL A 444 -3.71 -36.36 -4.20
C VAL A 444 -2.36 -36.34 -4.90
N SER A 445 -2.14 -35.36 -5.77
CA SER A 445 -0.84 -35.13 -6.43
C SER A 445 0.21 -34.75 -5.38
N PRO A 446 1.45 -35.29 -5.47
CA PRO A 446 2.54 -34.89 -4.58
C PRO A 446 2.89 -33.38 -4.64
N ASP A 447 2.57 -32.73 -5.76
CA ASP A 447 2.75 -31.29 -5.97
C ASP A 447 1.55 -30.46 -5.52
N GLY A 448 0.43 -31.10 -5.19
CA GLY A 448 -0.73 -30.46 -4.58
C GLY A 448 -0.49 -30.13 -3.11
N GLY A 449 -1.17 -29.12 -2.60
CA GLY A 449 -1.23 -28.84 -1.16
C GLY A 449 0.00 -28.20 -0.53
N ARG A 450 0.82 -27.51 -1.31
CA ARG A 450 2.02 -26.82 -0.78
C ARG A 450 1.75 -25.39 -0.30
N THR A 451 0.50 -24.95 -0.29
CA THR A 451 0.12 -23.62 0.18
C THR A 451 -0.20 -23.58 1.67
N LEU A 452 -0.16 -22.40 2.28
CA LEU A 452 -0.59 -22.21 3.67
C LEU A 452 -2.06 -22.61 3.88
N ASN A 453 -2.88 -22.48 2.84
CA ASN A 453 -4.31 -22.76 2.87
C ASN A 453 -4.66 -24.25 2.70
N ASP A 454 -3.69 -25.14 2.46
CA ASP A 454 -3.97 -26.58 2.35
C ASP A 454 -3.29 -27.39 3.47
N PHE A 455 -3.71 -27.13 4.71
CA PHE A 455 -3.16 -27.78 5.89
C PHE A 455 -3.40 -29.29 5.86
N GLN A 456 -2.33 -30.08 5.86
CA GLN A 456 -2.37 -31.57 5.79
C GLN A 456 -3.14 -32.09 4.56
N HIS A 457 -3.09 -31.39 3.44
CA HIS A 457 -3.81 -31.71 2.20
C HIS A 457 -5.34 -31.75 2.34
N ALA A 458 -5.90 -31.08 3.35
CA ALA A 458 -7.33 -31.10 3.61
C ALA A 458 -8.16 -30.60 2.41
N ALA A 459 -7.79 -29.44 1.85
CA ALA A 459 -8.46 -28.89 0.67
C ALA A 459 -8.28 -29.77 -0.58
N SER A 460 -7.10 -30.41 -0.72
CA SER A 460 -6.82 -31.36 -1.80
C SER A 460 -7.66 -32.63 -1.69
N PHE A 461 -7.86 -33.17 -0.48
CA PHE A 461 -8.76 -34.33 -0.28
C PHE A 461 -10.21 -33.97 -0.54
N VAL A 462 -10.68 -32.78 -0.15
CA VAL A 462 -12.02 -32.27 -0.50
C VAL A 462 -12.21 -32.22 -2.02
N ALA A 463 -11.24 -31.65 -2.76
CA ALA A 463 -11.29 -31.58 -4.22
C ALA A 463 -11.32 -32.98 -4.87
N LEU A 464 -10.50 -33.89 -4.37
CA LEU A 464 -10.47 -35.28 -4.86
C LEU A 464 -11.79 -36.01 -4.58
N GLY A 465 -12.41 -35.78 -3.42
CA GLY A 465 -13.72 -36.33 -3.09
C GLY A 465 -14.80 -35.85 -4.06
N ALA A 466 -14.82 -34.55 -4.37
CA ALA A 466 -15.71 -33.99 -5.37
C ALA A 466 -15.49 -34.61 -6.77
N ALA A 467 -14.23 -34.81 -7.16
CA ALA A 467 -13.91 -35.49 -8.44
C ALA A 467 -14.41 -36.95 -8.50
N VAL A 468 -14.25 -37.69 -7.42
CA VAL A 468 -14.75 -39.09 -7.33
C VAL A 468 -16.27 -39.10 -7.36
N GLU A 469 -16.96 -38.18 -6.69
CA GLU A 469 -18.43 -38.14 -6.73
C GLU A 469 -18.95 -37.86 -8.15
N ASN A 470 -18.30 -36.98 -8.93
CA ASN A 470 -18.65 -36.77 -10.32
C ASN A 470 -18.52 -38.07 -11.16
N MET A 471 -17.44 -38.84 -10.96
CA MET A 471 -17.26 -40.12 -11.63
C MET A 471 -18.34 -41.13 -11.25
N VAL A 472 -18.70 -41.20 -9.96
CA VAL A 472 -19.73 -42.10 -9.44
C VAL A 472 -21.11 -41.73 -9.99
N LEU A 473 -21.45 -40.46 -10.07
CA LEU A 473 -22.70 -39.96 -10.64
C LEU A 473 -22.83 -40.21 -12.15
N ALA A 474 -21.72 -40.15 -12.89
CA ALA A 474 -21.70 -40.34 -14.32
C ALA A 474 -21.78 -41.85 -14.73
N ALA A 475 -21.28 -42.76 -13.90
CA ALA A 475 -21.15 -44.16 -14.23
C ALA A 475 -22.49 -44.84 -14.63
N PRO A 476 -23.62 -44.69 -13.91
CA PRO A 476 -24.89 -45.29 -14.26
C PRO A 476 -25.42 -44.85 -15.63
N ALA A 477 -25.24 -43.59 -16.00
CA ALA A 477 -25.63 -43.09 -17.31
C ALA A 477 -24.82 -43.71 -18.46
N MET A 478 -23.64 -44.26 -18.15
CA MET A 478 -22.78 -44.98 -19.09
C MET A 478 -23.00 -46.54 -19.01
N GLY A 479 -23.98 -47.03 -18.23
CA GLY A 479 -24.24 -48.44 -18.05
C GLY A 479 -23.21 -49.16 -17.16
N LEU A 480 -22.65 -48.45 -16.20
CA LEU A 480 -21.65 -48.93 -15.27
C LEU A 480 -22.11 -48.76 -13.83
N SER A 481 -21.76 -49.69 -12.97
CA SER A 481 -21.79 -49.50 -11.50
C SER A 481 -20.44 -48.95 -11.06
N ALA A 482 -20.44 -48.21 -9.95
CA ALA A 482 -19.23 -47.67 -9.31
C ALA A 482 -19.23 -47.99 -7.82
N GLU A 483 -18.20 -48.68 -7.37
CA GLU A 483 -17.98 -49.02 -5.95
C GLU A 483 -16.73 -48.25 -5.48
N VAL A 484 -16.87 -47.46 -4.43
CA VAL A 484 -15.77 -46.70 -3.83
C VAL A 484 -15.28 -47.43 -2.58
N ALA A 485 -14.05 -47.89 -2.62
CA ALA A 485 -13.37 -48.51 -1.48
C ALA A 485 -12.33 -47.54 -0.94
N LEU A 486 -12.49 -47.04 0.30
CA LEU A 486 -11.45 -46.25 0.95
C LEU A 486 -10.16 -47.07 1.02
N ALA A 487 -9.06 -46.48 0.63
CA ALA A 487 -7.74 -47.13 0.56
C ALA A 487 -6.72 -46.40 1.44
N PRO A 488 -6.88 -46.37 2.78
CA PRO A 488 -5.86 -45.84 3.65
C PRO A 488 -4.63 -46.73 3.56
N ASP A 489 -3.62 -46.30 2.87
CA ASP A 489 -2.34 -46.98 2.76
C ASP A 489 -1.29 -46.23 3.56
N ALA A 490 -0.74 -46.84 4.61
CA ALA A 490 0.32 -46.24 5.42
C ALA A 490 1.57 -45.94 4.59
N LYS A 491 1.76 -46.59 3.45
CA LYS A 491 2.88 -46.37 2.50
C LYS A 491 2.60 -45.28 1.47
N ASP A 492 1.32 -44.96 1.23
CA ASP A 492 0.90 -43.89 0.33
C ASP A 492 -0.19 -43.03 1.01
N PRO A 493 0.19 -42.12 1.91
CA PRO A 493 -0.76 -41.28 2.66
C PRO A 493 -1.57 -40.31 1.77
N LEU A 494 -1.20 -40.17 0.50
CA LEU A 494 -1.93 -39.36 -0.48
C LEU A 494 -3.00 -40.16 -1.25
N ALA A 495 -3.03 -41.47 -1.12
CA ALA A 495 -4.09 -42.30 -1.68
C ALA A 495 -5.38 -42.17 -0.87
N ALA A 496 -6.50 -41.86 -1.52
CA ALA A 496 -7.80 -41.72 -0.88
C ALA A 496 -8.67 -42.97 -1.03
N CYS A 497 -8.82 -43.47 -2.26
CA CYS A 497 -9.69 -44.57 -2.57
C CYS A 497 -9.31 -45.31 -3.86
N ASP A 498 -9.85 -46.49 -4.02
CA ASP A 498 -10.01 -47.20 -5.28
C ASP A 498 -11.48 -47.13 -5.71
N VAL A 499 -11.75 -46.67 -6.93
CA VAL A 499 -13.08 -46.78 -7.56
C VAL A 499 -13.07 -47.98 -8.50
N VAL A 500 -13.98 -48.90 -8.30
CA VAL A 500 -14.13 -50.11 -9.15
C VAL A 500 -15.38 -49.96 -10.00
N PHE A 501 -15.19 -49.81 -11.29
CA PHE A 501 -16.26 -49.79 -12.27
C PHE A 501 -16.51 -51.18 -12.83
N ARG A 502 -17.78 -51.58 -12.92
CA ARG A 502 -18.19 -52.84 -13.52
C ARG A 502 -19.31 -52.56 -14.53
N VAL A 503 -19.37 -53.37 -15.56
CA VAL A 503 -20.54 -53.38 -16.45
C VAL A 503 -21.71 -53.86 -15.65
N ASP A 504 -22.82 -53.20 -15.76
CA ASP A 504 -24.01 -53.50 -15.03
C ASP A 504 -25.20 -53.64 -15.99
N ASP A 505 -25.77 -54.83 -16.05
CA ASP A 505 -26.94 -55.11 -16.88
C ASP A 505 -28.26 -54.74 -16.16
N ALA A 506 -28.17 -54.38 -14.87
CA ALA A 506 -29.31 -53.90 -14.11
C ALA A 506 -29.64 -52.46 -14.51
N SER A 507 -30.92 -52.12 -14.57
CA SER A 507 -31.40 -50.76 -14.80
C SER A 507 -31.23 -49.95 -13.53
N TYR A 508 -30.03 -49.35 -13.30
CA TYR A 508 -29.89 -48.37 -12.24
C TYR A 508 -30.58 -47.07 -12.63
N ALA A 509 -31.28 -46.47 -11.69
CA ALA A 509 -31.79 -45.11 -11.84
C ALA A 509 -30.60 -44.15 -11.91
N VAL A 510 -30.50 -43.40 -12.99
CA VAL A 510 -29.51 -42.34 -13.14
C VAL A 510 -29.87 -41.23 -12.17
N ASP A 511 -28.94 -40.87 -11.30
CA ASP A 511 -29.12 -39.74 -10.40
C ASP A 511 -29.37 -38.44 -11.19
N PRO A 512 -30.44 -37.68 -10.91
CA PRO A 512 -30.75 -36.45 -11.62
C PRO A 512 -29.60 -35.42 -11.64
N LEU A 513 -28.72 -35.42 -10.64
CA LEU A 513 -27.57 -34.55 -10.55
C LEU A 513 -26.56 -34.80 -11.66
N CYS A 514 -26.59 -35.96 -12.32
CA CYS A 514 -25.75 -36.28 -13.48
C CYS A 514 -25.95 -35.25 -14.62
N ALA A 515 -27.17 -34.77 -14.82
CA ALA A 515 -27.52 -33.85 -15.89
C ALA A 515 -26.82 -32.47 -15.77
N VAL A 516 -26.39 -32.07 -14.58
CA VAL A 516 -25.78 -30.75 -14.33
C VAL A 516 -24.29 -30.79 -14.04
N LEU A 517 -23.61 -31.93 -14.16
CA LEU A 517 -22.17 -32.11 -13.97
C LEU A 517 -21.36 -31.09 -14.78
N GLY A 518 -21.70 -30.89 -16.06
CA GLY A 518 -21.06 -29.93 -16.95
C GLY A 518 -21.42 -28.47 -16.69
N ALA A 519 -22.56 -28.21 -16.02
CA ALA A 519 -23.03 -26.86 -15.74
C ALA A 519 -22.45 -26.27 -14.46
N ARG A 520 -22.03 -27.10 -13.49
CA ARG A 520 -21.50 -26.67 -12.21
C ARG A 520 -20.27 -25.75 -12.38
N CYS A 521 -20.31 -24.56 -11.80
CA CYS A 521 -19.21 -23.63 -11.82
C CYS A 521 -19.21 -22.71 -10.57
N THR A 522 -18.09 -22.08 -10.30
CA THR A 522 -18.03 -20.97 -9.35
C THR A 522 -18.66 -19.73 -9.97
N ASN A 523 -19.50 -19.02 -9.21
CA ASN A 523 -20.11 -17.77 -9.67
C ASN A 523 -19.87 -16.68 -8.61
N ARG A 524 -19.11 -15.65 -8.99
CA ARG A 524 -18.72 -14.55 -8.10
C ARG A 524 -19.56 -13.29 -8.26
N LYS A 525 -20.52 -13.28 -9.20
CA LYS A 525 -21.43 -12.15 -9.37
C LYS A 525 -22.24 -11.85 -8.11
N LEU A 526 -22.52 -10.60 -7.89
CA LEU A 526 -23.38 -10.20 -6.79
C LEU A 526 -24.79 -10.74 -7.01
N GLY A 527 -25.41 -11.22 -5.95
CA GLY A 527 -26.78 -11.72 -6.00
C GLY A 527 -27.80 -10.62 -5.76
N THR A 528 -29.07 -11.00 -5.82
CA THR A 528 -30.21 -10.13 -5.55
C THR A 528 -30.53 -9.95 -4.06
N GLY A 529 -29.91 -10.74 -3.17
CA GLY A 529 -30.22 -10.79 -1.75
C GLY A 529 -31.56 -11.50 -1.42
N ALA A 530 -32.25 -12.02 -2.43
CA ALA A 530 -33.52 -12.74 -2.22
C ALA A 530 -33.31 -14.00 -1.38
N PRO A 531 -34.16 -14.29 -0.39
CA PRO A 531 -34.00 -15.47 0.48
C PRO A 531 -34.15 -16.79 -0.31
N LEU A 532 -33.53 -17.83 0.20
CA LEU A 532 -33.76 -19.18 -0.28
C LEU A 532 -35.20 -19.63 0.08
N SER A 533 -35.88 -20.34 -0.84
CA SER A 533 -37.12 -20.99 -0.48
C SER A 533 -36.83 -22.20 0.46
N GLU A 534 -37.78 -22.52 1.33
CA GLU A 534 -37.69 -23.69 2.23
C GLU A 534 -37.39 -24.98 1.47
N ARG A 535 -38.05 -25.20 0.33
CA ARG A 535 -37.82 -26.35 -0.55
C ARG A 535 -36.39 -26.38 -1.11
N ALA A 536 -35.83 -25.23 -1.43
CA ALA A 536 -34.45 -25.17 -1.89
C ALA A 536 -33.46 -25.46 -0.76
N ALA A 537 -33.68 -24.89 0.43
CA ALA A 537 -32.86 -25.15 1.60
C ALA A 537 -32.89 -26.63 2.01
N ALA A 538 -34.07 -27.22 2.07
CA ALA A 538 -34.24 -28.65 2.37
C ALA A 538 -33.51 -29.55 1.36
N GLY A 539 -33.64 -29.31 0.06
CA GLY A 539 -32.96 -30.12 -0.96
C GLY A 539 -31.42 -30.00 -0.88
N LEU A 540 -30.87 -28.85 -0.52
CA LEU A 540 -29.44 -28.70 -0.28
C LEU A 540 -28.96 -29.48 0.96
N VAL A 541 -29.78 -29.54 2.03
CA VAL A 541 -29.50 -30.31 3.24
C VAL A 541 -29.51 -31.79 2.92
N GLU A 542 -30.58 -32.29 2.27
CA GLU A 542 -30.71 -33.67 1.83
C GLU A 542 -29.53 -34.12 0.93
N ALA A 543 -29.06 -33.23 0.05
CA ALA A 543 -27.91 -33.54 -0.80
C ALA A 543 -26.62 -33.77 -0.01
N ALA A 544 -26.40 -33.06 1.09
CA ALA A 544 -25.26 -33.25 1.99
C ALA A 544 -25.43 -34.59 2.76
N GLU A 545 -26.63 -34.86 3.30
CA GLU A 545 -26.95 -36.02 4.12
C GLU A 545 -26.87 -37.32 3.32
N ALA A 546 -27.14 -37.29 2.01
CA ALA A 546 -27.01 -38.43 1.11
C ALA A 546 -25.60 -39.07 1.09
N ARG A 547 -24.59 -38.36 1.61
CA ARG A 547 -23.22 -38.88 1.79
C ARG A 547 -22.73 -38.77 3.24
N GLY A 548 -23.63 -38.67 4.21
CA GLY A 548 -23.26 -38.58 5.63
C GLY A 548 -22.66 -37.26 6.06
N GLY A 549 -22.69 -36.24 5.21
CA GLY A 549 -22.34 -34.87 5.56
C GLY A 549 -23.51 -34.11 6.18
N LYS A 550 -23.24 -32.93 6.72
CA LYS A 550 -24.26 -32.01 7.24
C LYS A 550 -24.04 -30.63 6.65
N LEU A 551 -25.14 -30.00 6.20
CA LEU A 551 -25.11 -28.59 5.74
C LEU A 551 -25.68 -27.71 6.83
N LEU A 552 -24.87 -26.77 7.33
CA LEU A 552 -25.28 -25.70 8.23
C LEU A 552 -25.57 -24.46 7.40
N LEU A 553 -26.75 -23.85 7.54
CA LEU A 553 -27.18 -22.69 6.78
C LEU A 553 -27.38 -21.48 7.71
N ALA A 554 -26.66 -20.40 7.44
CA ALA A 554 -26.93 -19.09 8.01
C ALA A 554 -27.82 -18.32 7.02
N THR A 555 -29.10 -18.15 7.33
CA THR A 555 -30.10 -17.45 6.51
C THR A 555 -30.54 -16.11 7.13
N ASP A 556 -30.36 -15.96 8.45
CA ASP A 556 -30.60 -14.70 9.14
C ASP A 556 -29.65 -13.61 8.67
N ARG A 557 -30.16 -12.39 8.43
CA ARG A 557 -29.40 -11.29 7.87
C ARG A 557 -28.26 -10.80 8.78
N ALA A 558 -28.47 -10.85 10.11
CA ALA A 558 -27.43 -10.50 11.07
C ALA A 558 -26.28 -11.53 11.06
N ALA A 559 -26.62 -12.83 11.02
CA ALA A 559 -25.66 -13.91 10.91
C ALA A 559 -24.85 -13.83 9.60
N VAL A 560 -25.52 -13.58 8.46
CA VAL A 560 -24.87 -13.39 7.15
C VAL A 560 -23.93 -12.17 7.16
N ALA A 561 -24.36 -11.07 7.80
CA ALA A 561 -23.52 -9.88 7.93
C ALA A 561 -22.29 -10.13 8.82
N GLU A 562 -22.44 -10.86 9.92
CA GLU A 562 -21.34 -11.25 10.81
C GLU A 562 -20.32 -12.14 10.07
N VAL A 563 -20.79 -13.12 9.27
CA VAL A 563 -19.89 -13.93 8.43
C VAL A 563 -19.16 -13.02 7.42
N GLY A 564 -19.82 -12.03 6.84
CA GLY A 564 -19.20 -11.06 5.93
C GLY A 564 -18.07 -10.26 6.61
N GLU A 565 -18.27 -9.89 7.87
CA GLU A 565 -17.25 -9.21 8.66
C GLU A 565 -16.07 -10.13 8.98
N ILE A 566 -16.34 -11.36 9.41
CA ILE A 566 -15.32 -12.38 9.72
C ILE A 566 -14.46 -12.66 8.49
N LEU A 567 -15.08 -12.93 7.35
CA LEU A 567 -14.38 -13.21 6.08
C LEU A 567 -13.57 -12.02 5.61
N GLY A 568 -14.13 -10.81 5.66
CA GLY A 568 -13.42 -9.61 5.27
C GLY A 568 -12.18 -9.34 6.12
N GLN A 569 -12.24 -9.61 7.43
CA GLN A 569 -11.10 -9.49 8.33
C GLN A 569 -10.05 -10.58 8.06
N ALA A 570 -10.48 -11.80 7.78
CA ALA A 570 -9.59 -12.89 7.41
C ALA A 570 -8.88 -12.63 6.07
N ASP A 571 -9.62 -12.20 5.05
CA ASP A 571 -9.04 -11.83 3.74
C ASP A 571 -8.04 -10.69 3.88
N ARG A 572 -8.37 -9.65 4.66
CA ARG A 572 -7.45 -8.54 4.95
C ARG A 572 -6.17 -9.04 5.62
N MET A 573 -6.30 -9.91 6.60
CA MET A 573 -5.16 -10.48 7.33
C MET A 573 -4.25 -11.30 6.40
N MET A 574 -4.84 -12.17 5.57
CA MET A 574 -4.11 -12.98 4.59
C MET A 574 -3.43 -12.10 3.53
N PHE A 575 -4.13 -11.13 2.99
CA PHE A 575 -3.63 -10.20 2.00
C PHE A 575 -2.40 -9.43 2.51
N LEU A 576 -2.40 -8.99 3.77
CA LEU A 576 -1.30 -8.25 4.39
C LEU A 576 -0.15 -9.15 4.90
N SER A 577 -0.25 -10.47 4.73
CA SER A 577 0.82 -11.42 5.02
C SER A 577 1.58 -11.74 3.73
N ARG A 578 2.90 -11.55 3.73
CA ARG A 578 3.73 -11.70 2.52
C ARG A 578 3.55 -13.04 1.84
N LYS A 579 3.65 -14.12 2.60
CA LYS A 579 3.56 -15.46 2.05
C LYS A 579 2.20 -15.75 1.42
N HIS A 580 1.09 -15.36 2.09
CA HIS A 580 -0.25 -15.52 1.52
C HIS A 580 -0.45 -14.66 0.27
N ASN A 581 0.06 -13.43 0.27
CA ASN A 581 -0.04 -12.53 -0.88
C ASN A 581 0.70 -13.08 -2.11
N GLU A 582 1.92 -13.60 -1.91
CA GLU A 582 2.70 -14.25 -2.97
C GLU A 582 2.01 -15.52 -3.49
N GLU A 583 1.47 -16.38 -2.62
CA GLU A 583 0.71 -17.58 -3.00
C GLU A 583 -0.55 -17.21 -3.79
N MET A 584 -1.32 -16.22 -3.33
CA MET A 584 -2.51 -15.72 -4.03
C MET A 584 -2.17 -15.16 -5.42
N GLY A 585 -1.12 -14.37 -5.53
CA GLY A 585 -0.65 -13.84 -6.81
C GLY A 585 -0.25 -14.94 -7.79
N ALA A 586 0.37 -16.01 -7.31
CA ALA A 586 0.77 -17.17 -8.10
C ALA A 586 -0.42 -18.00 -8.64
N GLU A 587 -1.60 -17.91 -8.02
CA GLU A 587 -2.82 -18.58 -8.50
C GLU A 587 -3.48 -17.86 -9.68
N LEU A 588 -3.23 -16.57 -9.91
CA LEU A 588 -3.87 -15.78 -10.97
C LEU A 588 -3.24 -16.05 -12.34
N ARG A 589 -4.08 -16.04 -13.37
CA ARG A 589 -3.67 -16.14 -14.77
C ARG A 589 -4.20 -14.92 -15.53
N TRP A 590 -3.31 -14.14 -16.09
CA TRP A 590 -3.63 -12.84 -16.67
C TRP A 590 -3.78 -12.89 -18.18
N THR A 591 -2.99 -13.73 -18.88
CA THR A 591 -2.96 -13.81 -20.33
C THR A 591 -3.59 -15.11 -20.83
N GLU A 592 -4.09 -15.08 -22.07
CA GLU A 592 -4.63 -16.27 -22.74
C GLU A 592 -3.56 -17.37 -22.87
N GLU A 593 -2.32 -16.98 -23.17
CA GLU A 593 -1.18 -17.88 -23.25
C GLU A 593 -0.96 -18.64 -21.93
N GLU A 594 -0.94 -17.92 -20.79
CA GLU A 594 -0.81 -18.54 -19.46
C GLU A 594 -1.94 -19.55 -19.22
N ILE A 595 -3.18 -19.15 -19.48
CA ILE A 595 -4.38 -19.97 -19.23
C ILE A 595 -4.35 -21.25 -20.07
N LEU A 596 -4.04 -21.14 -21.36
CA LEU A 596 -3.99 -22.28 -22.28
C LEU A 596 -2.83 -23.21 -21.96
N ARG A 597 -1.68 -22.68 -21.57
CA ARG A 597 -0.48 -23.44 -21.22
C ARG A 597 -0.64 -24.21 -19.92
N THR A 598 -1.19 -23.60 -18.87
CA THR A 598 -1.27 -24.21 -17.54
C THR A 598 -2.56 -24.98 -17.31
N ARG A 599 -3.67 -24.49 -17.89
CA ARG A 599 -5.04 -24.97 -17.71
C ARG A 599 -5.45 -25.15 -16.26
N ASP A 600 -4.72 -24.51 -15.33
CA ASP A 600 -4.96 -24.39 -13.90
C ASP A 600 -4.93 -22.93 -13.47
N GLY A 601 -5.06 -22.67 -12.17
CA GLY A 601 -5.13 -21.31 -11.64
C GLY A 601 -6.47 -20.64 -11.92
N LEU A 602 -6.56 -19.38 -11.53
CA LEU A 602 -7.74 -18.53 -11.68
C LEU A 602 -7.55 -17.58 -12.86
N ASP A 603 -8.23 -17.82 -13.95
CA ASP A 603 -8.39 -16.79 -14.98
C ASP A 603 -9.01 -15.55 -14.36
N VAL A 604 -8.35 -14.39 -14.49
CA VAL A 604 -8.79 -13.13 -13.84
C VAL A 604 -10.18 -12.70 -14.29
N LEU A 605 -10.64 -13.10 -15.48
CA LEU A 605 -12.02 -12.83 -15.90
C LEU A 605 -13.07 -13.60 -15.08
N THR A 606 -12.69 -14.70 -14.41
CA THR A 606 -13.59 -15.44 -13.51
C THR A 606 -13.82 -14.70 -12.19
N LEU A 607 -13.07 -13.63 -11.90
CA LEU A 607 -13.28 -12.82 -10.70
C LEU A 607 -14.57 -11.98 -10.80
N ASP A 608 -15.08 -11.77 -12.02
CA ASP A 608 -16.31 -11.00 -12.27
C ASP A 608 -16.30 -9.60 -11.64
N VAL A 609 -15.17 -8.91 -11.76
CA VAL A 609 -14.96 -7.56 -11.23
C VAL A 609 -14.89 -6.52 -12.35
N ALA A 610 -15.10 -5.24 -12.01
CA ALA A 610 -14.93 -4.15 -12.97
C ALA A 610 -13.46 -3.95 -13.37
N ALA A 611 -13.18 -3.30 -14.50
CA ALA A 611 -11.82 -3.04 -14.98
C ALA A 611 -10.97 -2.27 -13.93
N SER A 612 -11.55 -1.31 -13.22
CA SER A 612 -10.88 -0.60 -12.13
C SER A 612 -10.46 -1.52 -10.98
N ASP A 613 -11.31 -2.49 -10.63
CA ASP A 613 -11.03 -3.46 -9.57
C ASP A 613 -10.00 -4.49 -10.04
N LEU A 614 -10.00 -4.83 -11.35
CA LEU A 614 -8.98 -5.71 -11.93
C LEU A 614 -7.59 -5.08 -11.88
N ALA A 615 -7.48 -3.77 -12.17
CA ALA A 615 -6.24 -3.01 -11.98
C ALA A 615 -5.79 -3.02 -10.51
N ALA A 616 -6.74 -2.85 -9.57
CA ALA A 616 -6.46 -2.94 -8.15
C ALA A 616 -5.96 -4.35 -7.74
N VAL A 617 -6.53 -5.42 -8.30
CA VAL A 617 -6.04 -6.80 -8.10
C VAL A 617 -4.60 -6.95 -8.61
N ARG A 618 -4.26 -6.36 -9.77
CA ARG A 618 -2.90 -6.39 -10.32
C ARG A 618 -1.89 -5.72 -9.39
N LEU A 619 -2.21 -4.53 -8.87
CA LEU A 619 -1.39 -3.84 -7.87
C LEU A 619 -1.28 -4.65 -6.57
N ALA A 620 -2.37 -5.29 -6.16
CA ALA A 620 -2.45 -6.10 -4.95
C ALA A 620 -1.58 -7.36 -4.98
N THR A 621 -1.10 -7.79 -6.15
CA THR A 621 -0.12 -8.88 -6.29
C THR A 621 1.34 -8.41 -6.22
N THR A 622 1.58 -7.10 -6.07
CA THR A 622 2.92 -6.51 -5.96
C THR A 622 3.26 -6.29 -4.47
N TRP A 623 4.09 -7.17 -3.88
CA TRP A 623 4.35 -7.15 -2.44
C TRP A 623 4.81 -5.78 -1.92
N LYS A 624 5.66 -5.05 -2.64
CA LYS A 624 6.11 -3.70 -2.21
C LYS A 624 4.95 -2.74 -1.95
N ALA A 625 3.91 -2.75 -2.78
CA ALA A 625 2.73 -1.93 -2.58
C ALA A 625 1.90 -2.40 -1.37
N VAL A 626 1.76 -3.73 -1.22
CA VAL A 626 1.03 -4.35 -0.12
C VAL A 626 1.73 -4.15 1.21
N GLU A 627 3.05 -4.29 1.27
CA GLU A 627 3.87 -4.04 2.46
C GLU A 627 3.67 -2.62 3.00
N PHE A 628 3.67 -1.64 2.10
CA PHE A 628 3.43 -0.25 2.49
C PHE A 628 1.97 -0.05 2.95
N THR A 629 1.02 -0.68 2.28
CA THR A 629 -0.39 -0.71 2.71
C THR A 629 -0.53 -1.29 4.12
N ALA A 630 0.23 -2.35 4.45
CA ALA A 630 0.23 -2.96 5.77
C ALA A 630 0.77 -2.00 6.85
N LYS A 631 1.89 -1.32 6.58
CA LYS A 631 2.48 -0.31 7.48
C LYS A 631 1.50 0.84 7.78
N MET A 632 0.67 1.21 6.80
CA MET A 632 -0.34 2.26 6.95
C MET A 632 -1.67 1.79 7.55
N GLY A 633 -1.78 0.52 7.97
CA GLY A 633 -3.01 -0.05 8.51
C GLY A 633 -4.15 -0.20 7.48
N GLY A 634 -3.82 -0.22 6.18
CA GLY A 634 -4.75 -0.31 5.06
C GLY A 634 -5.44 -1.68 4.90
N GLY A 635 -5.91 -1.98 3.69
CA GLY A 635 -6.60 -3.24 3.35
C GLY A 635 -8.10 -3.27 3.68
N GLY A 636 -8.67 -2.14 4.14
CA GLY A 636 -10.10 -2.07 4.47
C GLY A 636 -11.06 -2.25 3.28
N ALA A 637 -10.56 -2.13 2.04
CA ALA A 637 -11.35 -2.40 0.83
C ALA A 637 -11.79 -3.87 0.74
N LEU A 638 -10.96 -4.81 1.21
CA LEU A 638 -11.30 -6.24 1.25
C LEU A 638 -12.48 -6.52 2.19
N VAL A 639 -12.47 -5.90 3.38
CA VAL A 639 -13.60 -6.01 4.32
C VAL A 639 -14.88 -5.46 3.71
N LYS A 640 -14.80 -4.31 3.01
CA LYS A 640 -15.95 -3.73 2.31
C LYS A 640 -16.45 -4.63 1.18
N SER A 641 -15.54 -5.24 0.42
CA SER A 641 -15.89 -6.19 -0.66
C SER A 641 -16.60 -7.42 -0.12
N ALA A 642 -16.09 -8.03 0.95
CA ALA A 642 -16.73 -9.18 1.60
C ALA A 642 -18.13 -8.82 2.12
N ARG A 643 -18.27 -7.71 2.84
CA ARG A 643 -19.59 -7.23 3.31
C ARG A 643 -20.58 -7.02 2.17
N ARG A 644 -20.13 -6.44 1.05
CA ARG A 644 -20.99 -6.22 -0.14
C ARG A 644 -21.43 -7.55 -0.74
N ALA A 645 -20.50 -8.50 -0.92
CA ALA A 645 -20.80 -9.81 -1.49
C ALA A 645 -21.77 -10.61 -0.62
N LEU A 646 -21.54 -10.67 0.71
CA LEU A 646 -22.41 -11.37 1.65
C LEU A 646 -23.74 -10.62 1.80
N GLY A 647 -23.75 -9.30 1.82
CA GLY A 647 -24.98 -8.48 1.84
C GLY A 647 -25.92 -8.75 0.67
N SER A 648 -25.38 -9.14 -0.51
CA SER A 648 -26.15 -9.51 -1.70
C SER A 648 -26.50 -11.01 -1.78
N SER A 649 -26.09 -11.82 -0.79
CA SER A 649 -26.30 -13.26 -0.79
C SER A 649 -27.64 -13.65 -0.19
N SER A 650 -28.16 -14.80 -0.63
CA SER A 650 -29.39 -15.40 -0.09
C SER A 650 -29.13 -16.09 1.25
N ALA A 651 -27.99 -16.73 1.40
CA ALA A 651 -27.54 -17.46 2.60
C ALA A 651 -26.03 -17.72 2.54
N VAL A 652 -25.48 -18.18 3.66
CA VAL A 652 -24.16 -18.78 3.75
C VAL A 652 -24.28 -20.22 4.19
N GLY A 653 -23.63 -21.13 3.46
CA GLY A 653 -23.61 -22.58 3.76
C GLY A 653 -22.23 -23.03 4.21
N LEU A 654 -22.20 -23.89 5.21
CA LEU A 654 -21.02 -24.60 5.67
C LEU A 654 -21.30 -26.10 5.64
N VAL A 655 -20.59 -26.85 4.78
CA VAL A 655 -20.60 -28.29 4.82
C VAL A 655 -19.63 -28.78 5.88
N VAL A 656 -20.10 -29.64 6.77
CA VAL A 656 -19.30 -30.34 7.80
C VAL A 656 -19.41 -31.83 7.67
N PHE A 657 -18.39 -32.57 8.10
CA PHE A 657 -18.35 -34.03 8.01
C PHE A 657 -17.75 -34.65 9.29
N PRO A 658 -18.24 -35.79 9.78
CA PRO A 658 -17.70 -36.48 10.97
C PRO A 658 -16.21 -36.79 10.83
N GLY A 659 -15.44 -36.57 11.88
CA GLY A 659 -13.99 -36.81 11.92
C GLY A 659 -13.16 -35.70 11.30
N THR A 660 -11.83 -35.75 11.48
CA THR A 660 -10.87 -34.74 11.01
C THR A 660 -9.68 -35.37 10.28
N ALA A 661 -9.73 -36.65 9.98
CA ALA A 661 -8.71 -37.36 9.22
C ALA A 661 -8.87 -37.11 7.70
N SER A 662 -7.87 -37.45 6.89
CA SER A 662 -7.88 -37.26 5.44
C SER A 662 -9.12 -37.87 4.75
N HIS A 663 -9.56 -39.04 5.20
CA HIS A 663 -10.76 -39.67 4.66
C HIS A 663 -12.06 -38.91 4.96
N SER A 664 -12.12 -38.18 6.09
CA SER A 664 -13.27 -37.34 6.43
C SER A 664 -13.36 -36.14 5.49
N TYR A 665 -12.23 -35.52 5.13
CA TYR A 665 -12.18 -34.46 4.10
C TYR A 665 -12.54 -35.00 2.72
N PHE A 666 -12.10 -36.20 2.38
CA PHE A 666 -12.44 -36.86 1.12
C PHE A 666 -13.97 -37.15 1.01
N GLU A 667 -14.56 -37.80 2.00
CA GLU A 667 -16.01 -38.08 2.02
C GLU A 667 -16.83 -36.77 2.12
N GLY A 668 -16.35 -35.81 2.91
CA GLY A 668 -16.93 -34.48 2.98
C GLY A 668 -16.91 -33.76 1.62
N GLY A 669 -15.87 -33.98 0.82
CA GLY A 669 -15.78 -33.48 -0.56
C GLY A 669 -16.83 -34.11 -1.49
N ARG A 670 -17.14 -35.39 -1.31
CA ARG A 670 -18.23 -36.04 -2.03
C ARG A 670 -19.59 -35.47 -1.65
N ALA A 671 -19.83 -35.24 -0.36
CA ALA A 671 -21.06 -34.58 0.12
C ALA A 671 -21.18 -33.15 -0.42
N LEU A 672 -20.11 -32.40 -0.40
CA LEU A 672 -20.05 -31.04 -0.94
C LEU A 672 -20.43 -30.97 -2.41
N GLU A 673 -19.91 -31.88 -3.25
CA GLU A 673 -20.20 -31.88 -4.69
C GLU A 673 -21.68 -32.08 -4.96
N ARG A 674 -22.33 -32.94 -4.21
CA ARG A 674 -23.80 -33.12 -4.31
C ARG A 674 -24.57 -31.86 -3.97
N VAL A 675 -24.16 -31.15 -2.90
CA VAL A 675 -24.74 -29.83 -2.53
C VAL A 675 -24.57 -28.85 -3.67
N TRP A 676 -23.38 -28.80 -4.29
CA TRP A 676 -23.11 -27.85 -5.37
C TRP A 676 -23.90 -28.19 -6.64
N LEU A 677 -23.99 -29.46 -6.98
CA LEU A 677 -24.81 -29.92 -8.12
C LEU A 677 -26.30 -29.65 -7.88
N GLU A 678 -26.82 -29.87 -6.68
CA GLU A 678 -28.21 -29.58 -6.31
C GLU A 678 -28.50 -28.09 -6.40
N ALA A 679 -27.58 -27.25 -5.91
CA ALA A 679 -27.68 -25.78 -6.09
C ALA A 679 -27.71 -25.39 -7.58
N THR A 680 -26.83 -26.02 -8.39
CA THR A 680 -26.76 -25.79 -9.83
C THR A 680 -28.08 -26.19 -10.52
N ALA A 681 -28.63 -27.34 -10.18
CA ALA A 681 -29.91 -27.83 -10.71
C ALA A 681 -31.09 -26.87 -10.39
N ARG A 682 -31.01 -26.16 -9.27
CA ARG A 682 -32.00 -25.17 -8.84
C ARG A 682 -31.71 -23.73 -9.33
N GLY A 683 -30.65 -23.51 -10.11
CA GLY A 683 -30.22 -22.19 -10.56
C GLY A 683 -29.70 -21.30 -9.43
N ILE A 684 -29.16 -21.88 -8.37
CA ILE A 684 -28.53 -21.18 -7.25
C ILE A 684 -27.03 -21.11 -7.48
N ALA A 685 -26.50 -19.90 -7.52
CA ALA A 685 -25.08 -19.65 -7.67
C ALA A 685 -24.32 -19.93 -6.37
N ILE A 686 -23.19 -20.62 -6.47
CA ILE A 686 -22.26 -20.86 -5.35
C ILE A 686 -20.93 -20.13 -5.61
N GLN A 687 -20.47 -19.40 -4.58
CA GLN A 687 -19.09 -18.94 -4.49
C GLN A 687 -18.43 -19.50 -3.21
N PRO A 688 -17.38 -20.32 -3.33
CA PRO A 688 -16.60 -20.78 -2.18
C PRO A 688 -15.82 -19.61 -1.54
N TRP A 689 -15.68 -19.67 -0.21
CA TRP A 689 -14.89 -18.71 0.58
C TRP A 689 -14.25 -19.42 1.77
N SER A 690 -13.36 -20.37 1.48
CA SER A 690 -12.96 -21.42 2.44
C SER A 690 -11.52 -21.33 2.94
N ALA A 691 -10.69 -20.43 2.40
CA ALA A 691 -9.28 -20.33 2.81
C ALA A 691 -9.12 -20.23 4.35
N MET A 692 -9.99 -19.44 4.99
CA MET A 692 -10.02 -19.26 6.43
C MET A 692 -10.23 -20.57 7.21
N LEU A 693 -11.07 -21.50 6.72
CA LEU A 693 -11.37 -22.76 7.40
C LEU A 693 -10.10 -23.61 7.59
N TYR A 694 -9.28 -23.69 6.56
CA TYR A 694 -8.03 -24.46 6.61
C TYR A 694 -6.97 -23.79 7.48
N LEU A 695 -7.05 -22.46 7.65
CA LEU A 695 -6.24 -21.72 8.63
C LEU A 695 -6.72 -21.99 10.07
N PHE A 696 -8.03 -22.12 10.30
CA PHE A 696 -8.58 -22.58 11.59
C PHE A 696 -8.09 -23.98 11.93
N ALA A 697 -8.17 -24.91 10.97
CA ALA A 697 -7.64 -26.26 11.15
C ALA A 697 -6.13 -26.24 11.46
N ARG A 698 -5.35 -25.39 10.81
CA ARG A 698 -3.92 -25.20 11.09
C ARG A 698 -3.69 -24.62 12.49
N LEU A 699 -4.52 -23.66 12.93
CA LEU A 699 -4.45 -23.07 14.26
C LEU A 699 -4.72 -24.13 15.34
N GLU A 700 -5.81 -24.86 15.22
CA GLU A 700 -6.28 -25.80 16.24
C GLU A 700 -5.45 -27.10 16.29
N ARG A 701 -5.13 -27.70 15.14
CA ARG A 701 -4.45 -29.00 15.06
C ARG A 701 -2.95 -28.88 14.78
N GLY A 702 -2.48 -27.75 14.26
CA GLY A 702 -1.08 -27.51 13.93
C GLY A 702 -0.42 -26.44 14.79
N ALA A 703 -1.06 -26.02 15.90
CA ALA A 703 -0.60 -24.94 16.78
C ALA A 703 -0.19 -23.67 16.01
N GLY A 704 -0.82 -23.41 14.85
CA GLY A 704 -0.53 -22.26 14.00
C GLY A 704 0.86 -22.26 13.35
N LYS A 705 1.48 -23.43 13.17
CA LYS A 705 2.82 -23.53 12.56
C LYS A 705 2.87 -22.86 11.19
N GLY A 706 3.82 -21.94 11.02
CA GLY A 706 4.01 -21.17 9.79
C GLY A 706 3.20 -19.88 9.70
N LEU A 707 2.39 -19.54 10.72
CA LEU A 707 1.67 -18.28 10.84
C LEU A 707 2.44 -17.32 11.76
N GLU A 708 2.44 -16.04 11.41
CA GLU A 708 2.98 -14.97 12.26
C GLU A 708 2.18 -14.84 13.59
N PRO A 709 2.79 -14.44 14.72
CA PRO A 709 2.09 -14.35 16.01
C PRO A 709 0.80 -13.51 15.96
N LYS A 710 0.86 -12.31 15.38
CA LYS A 710 -0.30 -11.40 15.23
C LYS A 710 -1.42 -12.02 14.38
N VAL A 711 -1.06 -12.80 13.37
CA VAL A 711 -2.01 -13.54 12.53
C VAL A 711 -2.70 -14.63 13.33
N ARG A 712 -1.97 -15.37 14.16
CA ARG A 712 -2.54 -16.42 15.04
C ARG A 712 -3.54 -15.88 16.03
N ASP A 713 -3.20 -14.78 16.72
CA ASP A 713 -4.06 -14.15 17.72
C ASP A 713 -5.37 -13.68 17.07
N ARG A 714 -5.25 -12.97 15.96
CA ARG A 714 -6.43 -12.48 15.22
C ARG A 714 -7.29 -13.61 14.66
N LEU A 715 -6.66 -14.66 14.15
CA LEU A 715 -7.36 -15.85 13.66
C LEU A 715 -8.14 -16.55 14.78
N GLY A 716 -7.58 -16.60 16.01
CA GLY A 716 -8.25 -17.11 17.20
C GLY A 716 -9.52 -16.34 17.56
N GLU A 717 -9.46 -14.99 17.52
CA GLU A 717 -10.63 -14.14 17.73
C GLU A 717 -11.72 -14.40 16.67
N LEU A 718 -11.33 -14.46 15.39
CA LEU A 718 -12.27 -14.74 14.29
C LEU A 718 -12.89 -16.14 14.42
N ARG A 719 -12.12 -17.12 14.88
CA ARG A 719 -12.62 -18.47 15.15
C ARG A 719 -13.74 -18.47 16.20
N GLN A 720 -13.56 -17.76 17.30
CA GLN A 720 -14.57 -17.66 18.35
C GLN A 720 -15.87 -17.00 17.83
N ARG A 721 -15.73 -15.99 16.98
CA ARG A 721 -16.88 -15.32 16.33
C ARG A 721 -17.59 -16.28 15.37
N PHE A 722 -16.83 -17.02 14.56
CA PHE A 722 -17.34 -17.98 13.60
C PHE A 722 -18.16 -19.10 14.26
N LEU A 723 -17.67 -19.66 15.39
CA LEU A 723 -18.37 -20.69 16.15
C LEU A 723 -19.67 -20.20 16.81
N ARG A 724 -19.83 -18.90 17.00
CA ARG A 724 -21.13 -18.33 17.46
C ARG A 724 -22.18 -18.29 16.37
N VAL A 725 -21.76 -18.23 15.10
CA VAL A 725 -22.68 -18.25 13.96
C VAL A 725 -23.03 -19.67 13.54
N PHE A 726 -22.02 -20.55 13.48
CA PHE A 726 -22.18 -21.94 13.07
C PHE A 726 -21.97 -22.87 14.26
N ASP A 727 -23.04 -23.56 14.65
CA ASP A 727 -22.98 -24.63 15.68
C ASP A 727 -22.33 -25.90 15.07
N VAL A 728 -21.00 -25.84 14.92
CA VAL A 728 -20.23 -26.95 14.35
C VAL A 728 -20.16 -28.08 15.37
N PRO A 729 -20.67 -29.28 15.04
CA PRO A 729 -20.63 -30.39 15.98
C PRO A 729 -19.21 -30.80 16.35
N ALA A 730 -18.97 -31.12 17.62
CA ALA A 730 -17.65 -31.53 18.09
C ALA A 730 -17.09 -32.70 17.26
N GLY A 731 -15.81 -32.62 16.92
CA GLY A 731 -15.16 -33.69 16.15
C GLY A 731 -15.51 -33.73 14.66
N HIS A 732 -16.19 -32.72 14.12
CA HIS A 732 -16.45 -32.62 12.68
C HIS A 732 -15.40 -31.76 11.98
N ALA A 733 -15.02 -32.17 10.76
CA ALA A 733 -14.25 -31.37 9.84
C ALA A 733 -15.16 -30.36 9.14
N GLU A 734 -14.69 -29.13 9.03
CA GLU A 734 -15.28 -28.08 8.18
C GLU A 734 -14.74 -28.25 6.76
N ILE A 735 -15.65 -28.57 5.83
CA ILE A 735 -15.28 -28.97 4.46
C ILE A 735 -15.19 -27.78 3.52
N LEU A 736 -16.27 -26.99 3.42
CA LEU A 736 -16.32 -25.79 2.58
C LEU A 736 -17.34 -24.80 3.14
N LEU A 737 -16.90 -23.55 3.22
CA LEU A 737 -17.77 -22.39 3.43
C LEU A 737 -18.03 -21.71 2.08
N PHE A 738 -19.29 -21.35 1.81
CA PHE A 738 -19.66 -20.72 0.57
C PHE A 738 -20.90 -19.84 0.74
N ARG A 739 -21.00 -18.82 -0.10
CA ARG A 739 -22.24 -18.05 -0.22
C ARG A 739 -23.14 -18.64 -1.29
N LEU A 740 -24.44 -18.53 -1.07
CA LEU A 740 -25.52 -18.92 -1.96
C LEU A 740 -26.24 -17.67 -2.47
N SER A 741 -26.49 -17.57 -3.76
CA SER A 741 -27.10 -16.38 -4.34
C SER A 741 -27.97 -16.71 -5.55
N LYS A 742 -29.02 -15.91 -5.78
CA LYS A 742 -29.61 -15.79 -7.10
C LYS A 742 -28.84 -14.70 -7.84
N ALA A 743 -28.10 -15.08 -8.87
CA ALA A 743 -27.23 -14.19 -9.63
C ALA A 743 -27.21 -14.59 -11.11
N ASP A 744 -26.86 -13.62 -11.98
CA ASP A 744 -26.65 -13.88 -13.39
C ASP A 744 -25.52 -14.91 -13.61
N PRO A 745 -25.49 -15.60 -14.76
CA PRO A 745 -24.40 -16.51 -15.10
C PRO A 745 -23.03 -15.81 -15.03
N PRO A 746 -21.95 -16.52 -14.63
CA PRO A 746 -20.60 -15.95 -14.58
C PRO A 746 -20.11 -15.59 -15.97
N THR A 747 -19.25 -14.56 -16.06
CA THR A 747 -18.70 -14.08 -17.33
C THR A 747 -17.75 -15.10 -17.96
N ALA A 748 -16.96 -15.80 -17.15
CA ALA A 748 -15.97 -16.78 -17.58
C ALA A 748 -15.95 -18.02 -16.68
N ARG A 749 -15.42 -19.12 -17.20
CA ARG A 749 -15.19 -20.36 -16.45
C ARG A 749 -13.73 -20.79 -16.61
N SER A 750 -13.08 -21.20 -15.51
CA SER A 750 -11.71 -21.68 -15.56
C SER A 750 -11.60 -22.98 -16.37
N LEU A 751 -10.55 -23.09 -17.15
CA LEU A 751 -10.23 -24.31 -17.91
C LEU A 751 -9.91 -25.49 -16.96
N ARG A 752 -9.84 -26.69 -17.54
CA ARG A 752 -9.43 -27.91 -16.86
C ARG A 752 -8.24 -28.53 -17.57
N LYS A 753 -7.38 -29.19 -16.80
CA LYS A 753 -6.29 -30.00 -17.36
C LYS A 753 -6.85 -31.12 -18.23
N PRO A 754 -6.19 -31.47 -19.34
CA PRO A 754 -6.54 -32.65 -20.12
C PRO A 754 -6.54 -33.90 -19.25
N VAL A 755 -7.40 -34.87 -19.58
CA VAL A 755 -7.45 -36.13 -18.82
C VAL A 755 -6.11 -36.86 -18.85
N GLU A 756 -5.37 -36.75 -19.94
CA GLU A 756 -4.05 -37.34 -20.16
C GLU A 756 -3.00 -36.84 -19.16
N ASP A 757 -3.13 -35.62 -18.67
CA ASP A 757 -2.20 -35.04 -17.70
C ASP A 757 -2.41 -35.56 -16.26
N VAL A 758 -3.59 -36.14 -15.99
CA VAL A 758 -3.98 -36.56 -14.63
C VAL A 758 -4.29 -38.07 -14.53
N LEU A 759 -4.47 -38.77 -15.66
CA LEU A 759 -4.76 -40.22 -15.73
C LEU A 759 -3.59 -40.98 -16.32
N SER A 760 -3.17 -42.04 -15.66
CA SER A 760 -2.23 -43.03 -16.18
C SER A 760 -2.84 -44.43 -16.16
N PHE A 761 -2.41 -45.28 -17.10
CA PHE A 761 -2.79 -46.69 -17.16
C PHE A 761 -1.60 -47.53 -16.73
N GLY A 762 -1.78 -48.34 -15.66
CA GLY A 762 -0.81 -49.28 -15.13
C GLY A 762 -0.95 -50.72 -15.67
#